data_21dd5ef82610de756eb16aeee2f5bd7d
#
_entry.id   21dd5ef82610de756eb16aeee2f5bd7d
#
_cell.length_a   1.000
_cell.length_b   1.000
_cell.length_c   1.000
_cell.angle_alpha   90.00
_cell.angle_beta   90.00
_cell.angle_gamma   90.00
#
_symmetry.space_group_name_H-M   'P 1'
#
loop_
_entity.id
_entity.type
_entity.pdbx_description
1 polymer ?
#
loop_
_entity_poly.entity_id
_entity_poly.type
_entity_poly.pdbx_seq_one_letter_code
_entity_poly.pdbx_strand_id
1 'polypeptide(L)'
;MGKGDSRTRKGKRFMHSPRKFLKKKQLNTRKMENNSEYGIYEEFLKNFDSVNYKNKDSSIINNEFQKVISELCEKDMINVALQAELDRQVFLIRKSFEFQDDETKGTIKGLSWQMAGTQDMANGDKIPFYWPNVRNLTKENFEFFEQRYKKTNNLYAKTEYGLMVYFGQKTDWSKNNSFKLQLCNELISLAQEYYGEAQKGEYFKLGYVLNRLELALQIAINSKFEDCQKAIIEQVFDIQQHWSVNDNTKHVPLNYSRFMLEHYSICKKYIDFEKVIERNKYAISLIEKDNLYMAADAIEFTDKLKQKINLSIEDSLRQRAEVYEQIAKSRQEDIASMHFIKLALDIYLKIKDNTKIEEMEKLYSEKRNTFQLTETSIPIPDDYIKAIDKAVKQTIETCSVDELLDQFAETPWYETDDSIQTLSDVTDNGLIDILPLSSIDRYGNTVKTYTPAEGKFWSTYSFFFKIGTLKMLKLFVAAIDSQKLSYDSVLNYLEKTWLNEPIERNYNSKKVCVVPLDTVKPGLKRIFDELKQAEGSYILDYVTIVDSLTLKIEGLLRFFIEKLKIPTFAKRRSKDGDVIMEKLFDDIIADLKGTPERPSGFVKDHLTMFKYVMSEKIGWNLRNEVAHSLLQIEDYSLDKVVVLFCLILKLSKYIFKEQCEN
;
A
#
# COMPACT_ATOMS: atom_id res chain seq x y z
N MET A 1 -18.56 -42.89 -1.64
CA MET A 1 -18.42 -43.36 -0.26
C MET A 1 -17.06 -42.89 0.28
N GLY A 2 -17.04 -41.75 0.93
CA GLY A 2 -15.83 -41.14 1.49
C GLY A 2 -15.91 -41.18 3.03
N LYS A 3 -14.94 -41.80 3.68
CA LYS A 3 -14.81 -41.80 5.13
C LYS A 3 -14.41 -40.34 5.57
N GLY A 4 -15.35 -39.64 6.16
CA GLY A 4 -15.11 -38.32 6.74
C GLY A 4 -14.22 -38.38 7.95
N ASP A 5 -13.21 -37.52 7.98
CA ASP A 5 -12.20 -37.41 9.03
C ASP A 5 -12.84 -37.02 10.39
N SER A 6 -12.80 -37.95 11.35
CA SER A 6 -13.37 -37.76 12.68
C SER A 6 -12.62 -36.77 13.59
N ARG A 7 -11.48 -36.21 13.10
CA ARG A 7 -10.64 -35.27 13.85
C ARG A 7 -11.20 -33.86 13.94
N THR A 8 -11.95 -33.43 12.94
CA THR A 8 -12.52 -32.08 12.91
C THR A 8 -13.70 -31.87 13.87
N ARG A 9 -14.43 -32.93 14.23
CA ARG A 9 -15.52 -32.83 15.21
C ARG A 9 -15.07 -32.71 16.68
N LYS A 10 -13.91 -33.26 17.04
CA LYS A 10 -13.38 -33.13 18.42
C LYS A 10 -12.83 -31.72 18.69
N GLY A 11 -12.15 -31.10 17.73
CA GLY A 11 -11.63 -29.73 17.88
C GLY A 11 -12.72 -28.69 18.09
N LYS A 12 -13.86 -28.81 17.39
CA LYS A 12 -15.01 -27.87 17.56
C LYS A 12 -15.72 -27.99 18.91
N ARG A 13 -15.73 -29.16 19.53
CA ARG A 13 -16.34 -29.34 20.85
C ARG A 13 -15.53 -28.68 21.98
N PHE A 14 -14.21 -28.65 21.89
CA PHE A 14 -13.35 -28.06 22.92
C PHE A 14 -13.38 -26.52 22.93
N MET A 15 -13.59 -25.86 21.79
CA MET A 15 -13.69 -24.40 21.74
C MET A 15 -15.04 -23.84 22.23
N HIS A 16 -16.09 -24.63 22.29
CA HIS A 16 -17.45 -24.12 22.62
C HIS A 16 -17.90 -24.35 24.06
N SER A 17 -17.24 -25.25 24.82
CA SER A 17 -17.71 -25.65 26.18
C SER A 17 -17.53 -24.53 27.24
N PRO A 18 -16.38 -23.81 27.34
CA PRO A 18 -16.23 -22.74 28.33
C PRO A 18 -17.05 -21.49 27.99
N ARG A 19 -17.26 -21.19 26.71
CA ARG A 19 -17.95 -19.96 26.27
C ARG A 19 -19.44 -19.92 26.59
N LYS A 20 -20.14 -21.06 26.61
CA LYS A 20 -21.58 -21.10 26.95
C LYS A 20 -21.84 -20.84 28.41
N PHE A 21 -20.92 -21.24 29.31
CA PHE A 21 -21.03 -21.00 30.74
C PHE A 21 -20.67 -19.55 31.12
N LEU A 22 -19.65 -18.97 30.50
CA LEU A 22 -19.14 -17.63 30.82
C LEU A 22 -20.07 -16.47 30.38
N LYS A 23 -20.96 -16.69 29.40
CA LYS A 23 -21.91 -15.64 28.94
C LYS A 23 -23.06 -15.37 29.90
N LYS A 24 -23.27 -16.13 30.97
CA LYS A 24 -24.47 -16.05 31.81
C LYS A 24 -24.32 -15.45 33.21
N LYS A 25 -23.12 -15.12 33.69
CA LYS A 25 -22.93 -14.49 35.02
C LYS A 25 -21.94 -13.33 34.96
N GLN A 26 -22.42 -12.10 35.17
CA GLN A 26 -21.57 -10.96 35.55
C GLN A 26 -20.92 -11.26 36.91
N LEU A 27 -19.59 -11.05 37.00
CA LEU A 27 -18.82 -11.18 38.23
C LEU A 27 -19.31 -10.17 39.27
N ASN A 28 -20.03 -10.64 40.27
CA ASN A 28 -20.18 -9.94 41.53
C ASN A 28 -18.96 -10.30 42.39
N THR A 29 -18.01 -9.35 42.53
CA THR A 29 -16.88 -9.45 43.44
C THR A 29 -17.36 -9.33 44.88
N ARG A 30 -17.87 -10.42 45.47
CA ARG A 30 -18.01 -10.54 46.93
C ARG A 30 -16.74 -11.10 47.53
N LYS A 31 -16.34 -10.48 48.67
CA LYS A 31 -15.17 -10.84 49.50
C LYS A 31 -14.89 -12.31 49.57
N MET A 32 -13.62 -12.67 49.41
CA MET A 32 -13.05 -14.00 49.61
C MET A 32 -13.25 -14.45 51.05
N GLU A 33 -14.17 -15.37 51.25
CA GLU A 33 -14.29 -16.18 52.44
C GLU A 33 -14.62 -17.59 52.02
N ASN A 34 -13.57 -18.44 51.87
CA ASN A 34 -13.51 -19.87 52.17
C ASN A 34 -12.19 -20.48 51.66
N ASN A 35 -11.33 -20.85 52.59
CA ASN A 35 -9.94 -21.31 52.36
C ASN A 35 -9.83 -22.66 51.62
N SER A 36 -10.86 -23.43 51.43
CA SER A 36 -10.76 -24.78 50.83
C SER A 36 -10.93 -24.79 49.30
N GLU A 37 -11.64 -23.82 48.73
CA GLU A 37 -11.90 -23.80 47.30
C GLU A 37 -10.73 -23.27 46.46
N TYR A 38 -9.81 -22.51 47.05
CA TYR A 38 -8.66 -21.94 46.35
C TYR A 38 -7.42 -22.82 46.31
N GLY A 39 -7.39 -23.93 47.08
CA GLY A 39 -6.18 -24.73 47.28
C GLY A 39 -5.50 -25.22 46.01
N ILE A 40 -6.27 -25.72 45.02
CA ILE A 40 -5.74 -26.20 43.74
C ILE A 40 -5.12 -25.06 42.94
N TYR A 41 -5.81 -23.91 42.90
CA TYR A 41 -5.33 -22.80 42.11
C TYR A 41 -4.14 -22.08 42.78
N GLU A 42 -4.11 -21.99 44.10
CA GLU A 42 -2.95 -21.49 44.86
C GLU A 42 -1.72 -22.36 44.69
N GLU A 43 -1.90 -23.67 44.67
CA GLU A 43 -0.83 -24.63 44.39
C GLU A 43 -0.30 -24.46 42.95
N PHE A 44 -1.21 -24.35 42.00
CA PHE A 44 -0.83 -24.04 40.61
C PHE A 44 -0.03 -22.74 40.54
N LEU A 45 -0.45 -21.66 41.19
CA LEU A 45 0.24 -20.40 41.19
C LEU A 45 1.62 -20.43 41.86
N LYS A 46 1.77 -21.17 42.96
CA LYS A 46 3.07 -21.41 43.59
C LYS A 46 4.02 -22.16 42.66
N ASN A 47 3.50 -23.18 41.96
CA ASN A 47 4.26 -23.89 40.94
C ASN A 47 4.57 -22.98 39.74
N PHE A 48 3.62 -22.17 39.28
CA PHE A 48 3.79 -21.19 38.20
C PHE A 48 4.86 -20.15 38.55
N ASP A 49 4.84 -19.63 39.80
CA ASP A 49 5.86 -18.67 40.25
C ASP A 49 7.27 -19.28 40.38
N SER A 50 7.38 -20.59 40.57
CA SER A 50 8.66 -21.30 40.64
C SER A 50 9.26 -21.64 39.28
N VAL A 51 8.46 -21.67 38.22
CA VAL A 51 8.88 -22.07 36.87
C VAL A 51 9.45 -20.85 36.13
N ASN A 52 10.53 -21.06 35.41
CA ASN A 52 11.10 -20.01 34.55
C ASN A 52 10.32 -19.89 33.24
N TYR A 53 9.21 -19.15 33.26
CA TYR A 53 8.36 -18.93 32.07
C TYR A 53 8.92 -17.91 31.09
N LYS A 54 9.94 -17.10 31.48
CA LYS A 54 10.58 -16.14 30.57
C LYS A 54 11.20 -16.79 29.34
N ASN A 55 11.46 -18.09 29.39
CA ASN A 55 12.00 -18.88 28.29
C ASN A 55 10.94 -19.66 27.51
N LYS A 56 9.67 -19.54 27.89
CA LYS A 56 8.59 -20.32 27.27
C LYS A 56 7.73 -19.45 26.35
N ASP A 57 7.29 -20.04 25.26
CA ASP A 57 6.31 -19.46 24.37
C ASP A 57 4.99 -19.18 25.11
N SER A 58 4.31 -18.10 24.76
CA SER A 58 2.97 -17.78 25.25
C SER A 58 1.96 -18.92 25.06
N SER A 59 2.16 -19.76 24.05
CA SER A 59 1.37 -20.97 23.83
C SER A 59 1.49 -21.98 24.96
N ILE A 60 2.68 -22.16 25.55
CA ILE A 60 2.94 -23.05 26.67
C ILE A 60 2.21 -22.54 27.91
N ILE A 61 2.37 -21.24 28.22
CA ILE A 61 1.68 -20.61 29.34
C ILE A 61 0.16 -20.74 29.19
N ASN A 62 -0.34 -20.45 27.97
CA ASN A 62 -1.75 -20.61 27.65
C ASN A 62 -2.25 -22.02 27.92
N ASN A 63 -1.52 -23.05 27.51
CA ASN A 63 -1.90 -24.46 27.70
C ASN A 63 -1.88 -24.87 29.17
N GLU A 64 -0.94 -24.39 29.96
CA GLU A 64 -0.87 -24.68 31.40
C GLU A 64 -2.06 -24.05 32.15
N PHE A 65 -2.39 -22.80 31.87
CA PHE A 65 -3.59 -22.17 32.42
C PHE A 65 -4.88 -22.87 31.95
N GLN A 66 -4.96 -23.31 30.69
CA GLN A 66 -6.13 -24.03 30.20
C GLN A 66 -6.37 -25.35 30.93
N LYS A 67 -5.32 -26.09 31.28
CA LYS A 67 -5.43 -27.34 32.05
C LYS A 67 -6.05 -27.09 33.42
N VAL A 68 -5.53 -26.12 34.17
CA VAL A 68 -6.06 -25.80 35.49
C VAL A 68 -7.47 -25.22 35.43
N ILE A 69 -7.79 -24.40 34.42
CA ILE A 69 -9.15 -23.88 34.23
C ILE A 69 -10.12 -25.03 33.95
N SER A 70 -9.74 -26.02 33.14
CA SER A 70 -10.58 -27.19 32.86
C SER A 70 -10.83 -28.02 34.13
N GLU A 71 -9.80 -28.28 34.93
CA GLU A 71 -9.91 -28.97 36.19
C GLU A 71 -10.82 -28.26 37.19
N LEU A 72 -10.68 -26.93 37.31
CA LEU A 72 -11.55 -26.12 38.17
C LEU A 72 -13.00 -26.12 37.69
N CYS A 73 -13.26 -26.12 36.40
CA CYS A 73 -14.60 -26.24 35.86
C CYS A 73 -15.22 -27.63 36.11
N GLU A 74 -14.44 -28.71 36.02
CA GLU A 74 -14.89 -30.06 36.29
C GLU A 74 -15.29 -30.24 37.78
N LYS A 75 -14.65 -29.49 38.67
CA LYS A 75 -14.94 -29.45 40.11
C LYS A 75 -16.00 -28.42 40.51
N ASP A 76 -16.70 -27.80 39.54
CA ASP A 76 -17.70 -26.75 39.73
C ASP A 76 -17.17 -25.48 40.44
N MET A 77 -15.86 -25.24 40.43
CA MET A 77 -15.19 -24.11 41.04
C MET A 77 -15.17 -22.90 40.08
N ILE A 78 -16.33 -22.49 39.60
CA ILE A 78 -16.48 -21.53 38.48
C ILE A 78 -15.83 -20.14 38.77
N ASN A 79 -15.97 -19.63 40.00
CA ASN A 79 -15.40 -18.32 40.34
C ASN A 79 -13.87 -18.35 40.32
N VAL A 80 -13.25 -19.43 40.74
CA VAL A 80 -11.78 -19.59 40.71
C VAL A 80 -11.31 -19.80 39.26
N ALA A 81 -12.05 -20.56 38.46
CA ALA A 81 -11.78 -20.73 37.03
C ALA A 81 -11.84 -19.39 36.26
N LEU A 82 -12.76 -18.47 36.63
CA LEU A 82 -12.81 -17.13 36.05
C LEU A 82 -11.59 -16.29 36.42
N GLN A 83 -11.08 -16.41 37.65
CA GLN A 83 -9.83 -15.75 38.06
C GLN A 83 -8.64 -16.29 37.28
N ALA A 84 -8.55 -17.61 37.14
CA ALA A 84 -7.50 -18.25 36.35
C ALA A 84 -7.56 -17.84 34.88
N GLU A 85 -8.75 -17.63 34.33
CA GLU A 85 -8.93 -17.09 32.96
C GLU A 85 -8.44 -15.65 32.84
N LEU A 86 -8.69 -14.78 33.84
CA LEU A 86 -8.14 -13.42 33.87
C LEU A 86 -6.62 -13.42 33.94
N ASP A 87 -6.03 -14.27 34.79
CA ASP A 87 -4.57 -14.43 34.86
C ASP A 87 -4.00 -14.89 33.51
N ARG A 88 -4.65 -15.86 32.87
CA ARG A 88 -4.27 -16.33 31.52
C ARG A 88 -4.26 -15.18 30.49
N GLN A 89 -5.29 -14.34 30.49
CA GLN A 89 -5.40 -13.22 29.56
C GLN A 89 -4.26 -12.22 29.70
N VAL A 90 -3.72 -12.00 30.90
CA VAL A 90 -2.57 -11.11 31.12
C VAL A 90 -1.39 -11.47 30.25
N PHE A 91 -1.08 -12.78 30.12
CA PHE A 91 0.07 -13.26 29.33
C PHE A 91 -0.20 -13.30 27.82
N LEU A 92 -1.45 -13.11 27.40
CA LEU A 92 -1.88 -13.11 25.99
C LEU A 92 -2.15 -11.71 25.47
N ILE A 93 -2.45 -10.75 26.34
CA ILE A 93 -2.62 -9.35 25.96
C ILE A 93 -1.25 -8.78 25.59
N ARG A 94 -1.16 -8.15 24.42
CA ARG A 94 0.04 -7.45 23.94
C ARG A 94 0.12 -6.08 24.59
N LYS A 95 1.33 -5.69 25.03
CA LYS A 95 1.63 -4.42 25.69
C LYS A 95 2.65 -3.65 24.88
N SER A 96 2.30 -2.44 24.45
CA SER A 96 3.21 -1.53 23.72
C SER A 96 2.68 -0.11 23.78
N PHE A 97 3.57 0.87 23.84
CA PHE A 97 3.22 2.28 23.73
C PHE A 97 2.69 2.68 22.33
N GLU A 98 2.91 1.86 21.32
CA GLU A 98 2.41 2.08 19.97
C GLU A 98 0.89 1.89 19.85
N PHE A 99 0.27 1.09 20.74
CA PHE A 99 -1.17 0.87 20.69
C PHE A 99 -1.93 2.11 21.14
N GLN A 100 -2.76 2.61 20.25
CA GLN A 100 -3.67 3.72 20.51
C GLN A 100 -5.07 3.19 20.84
N ASP A 101 -5.90 4.06 21.44
CA ASP A 101 -7.31 3.75 21.67
C ASP A 101 -8.05 3.81 20.34
N ASP A 102 -8.51 2.64 19.86
CA ASP A 102 -9.17 2.50 18.56
C ASP A 102 -10.24 1.41 18.66
N GLU A 103 -11.51 1.81 18.62
CA GLU A 103 -12.63 0.87 18.66
C GLU A 103 -12.67 -0.06 17.46
N THR A 104 -12.35 0.44 16.30
CA THR A 104 -12.40 -0.34 15.05
C THR A 104 -11.32 -1.43 15.04
N LYS A 105 -10.21 -1.20 15.74
CA LYS A 105 -9.13 -2.17 15.92
C LYS A 105 -9.21 -2.95 17.21
N GLY A 106 -10.21 -2.71 18.07
CA GLY A 106 -10.38 -3.40 19.34
C GLY A 106 -9.25 -3.16 20.35
N THR A 107 -8.47 -2.08 20.21
CA THR A 107 -7.35 -1.73 21.08
C THR A 107 -7.74 -0.65 22.09
N ILE A 108 -7.06 -0.62 23.23
CA ILE A 108 -7.03 0.53 24.13
C ILE A 108 -5.58 1.02 24.23
N LYS A 109 -5.37 2.23 24.74
CA LYS A 109 -4.02 2.80 24.86
C LYS A 109 -3.08 1.86 25.61
N GLY A 110 -2.05 1.39 24.92
CA GLY A 110 -1.01 0.52 25.45
C GLY A 110 -1.35 -0.98 25.48
N LEU A 111 -2.58 -1.39 25.22
CA LEU A 111 -3.01 -2.79 25.25
C LEU A 111 -3.72 -3.21 23.97
N SER A 112 -3.41 -4.43 23.51
CA SER A 112 -4.02 -5.03 22.32
C SER A 112 -4.27 -6.52 22.51
N TRP A 113 -5.11 -7.07 21.65
CA TRP A 113 -5.45 -8.48 21.59
C TRP A 113 -4.30 -9.34 21.04
N GLN A 114 -4.36 -10.65 21.32
CA GLN A 114 -3.46 -11.66 20.74
C GLN A 114 -3.92 -12.09 19.34
N MET A 115 -5.23 -12.24 19.18
CA MET A 115 -5.85 -12.77 17.97
C MET A 115 -7.08 -11.97 17.56
N ALA A 116 -7.19 -11.67 16.27
CA ALA A 116 -8.37 -11.07 15.69
C ALA A 116 -8.99 -11.99 14.64
N GLY A 117 -10.28 -11.75 14.35
CA GLY A 117 -11.03 -12.47 13.34
C GLY A 117 -12.40 -11.88 13.13
N THR A 118 -13.25 -12.57 12.39
CA THR A 118 -14.68 -12.25 12.26
C THR A 118 -15.53 -13.34 12.89
N GLN A 119 -16.63 -12.96 13.51
CA GLN A 119 -17.64 -13.87 14.05
C GLN A 119 -18.94 -13.67 13.28
N ASP A 120 -19.50 -14.77 12.75
CA ASP A 120 -20.82 -14.75 12.11
C ASP A 120 -21.91 -14.58 13.17
N MET A 121 -22.81 -13.65 12.94
CA MET A 121 -24.02 -13.44 13.75
C MET A 121 -25.17 -14.30 13.23
N ALA A 122 -26.18 -14.53 14.07
CA ALA A 122 -27.35 -15.34 13.70
C ALA A 122 -28.15 -14.77 12.51
N ASN A 123 -28.02 -13.48 12.24
CA ASN A 123 -28.63 -12.76 11.11
C ASN A 123 -27.76 -12.76 9.83
N GLY A 124 -26.60 -13.44 9.85
CA GLY A 124 -25.66 -13.49 8.72
C GLY A 124 -24.61 -12.38 8.68
N ASP A 125 -24.70 -11.38 9.58
CA ASP A 125 -23.69 -10.32 9.64
C ASP A 125 -22.36 -10.84 10.22
N LYS A 126 -21.25 -10.27 9.76
CA LYS A 126 -19.91 -10.52 10.28
C LYS A 126 -19.48 -9.35 11.15
N ILE A 127 -19.17 -9.64 12.41
CA ILE A 127 -18.64 -8.62 13.33
C ILE A 127 -17.17 -8.92 13.65
N PRO A 128 -16.34 -7.88 13.85
CA PRO A 128 -14.95 -8.06 14.31
C PRO A 128 -14.93 -8.80 15.66
N PHE A 129 -13.98 -9.73 15.78
CA PHE A 129 -13.74 -10.49 17.01
C PHE A 129 -12.29 -10.31 17.44
N TYR A 130 -12.09 -9.92 18.71
CA TYR A 130 -10.79 -9.73 19.33
C TYR A 130 -10.67 -10.60 20.57
N TRP A 131 -9.53 -11.29 20.71
CA TRP A 131 -9.32 -12.13 21.89
C TRP A 131 -7.85 -12.05 22.37
N PRO A 132 -7.61 -11.85 23.69
CA PRO A 132 -8.58 -11.37 24.70
C PRO A 132 -9.15 -10.00 24.32
N ASN A 133 -10.42 -9.73 24.71
CA ASN A 133 -11.02 -8.43 24.44
C ASN A 133 -10.65 -7.44 25.54
N VAL A 134 -9.63 -6.63 25.30
CA VAL A 134 -9.09 -5.64 26.27
C VAL A 134 -10.10 -4.55 26.65
N ARG A 135 -11.10 -4.29 25.80
CA ARG A 135 -12.13 -3.28 26.08
C ARG A 135 -13.14 -3.74 27.13
N ASN A 136 -13.25 -5.06 27.34
CA ASN A 136 -14.15 -5.62 28.37
C ASN A 136 -13.54 -5.64 29.77
N LEU A 137 -12.26 -5.24 29.94
CA LEU A 137 -11.60 -5.19 31.23
C LEU A 137 -12.16 -4.06 32.09
N THR A 138 -12.68 -4.42 33.26
CA THR A 138 -13.28 -3.50 34.24
C THR A 138 -12.25 -2.97 35.25
N LYS A 139 -12.63 -2.00 36.08
CA LYS A 139 -11.80 -1.51 37.17
C LYS A 139 -11.41 -2.62 38.13
N GLU A 140 -12.35 -3.49 38.47
CA GLU A 140 -12.14 -4.65 39.35
C GLU A 140 -11.12 -5.63 38.80
N ASN A 141 -11.07 -5.82 37.48
CA ASN A 141 -10.04 -6.63 36.83
C ASN A 141 -8.65 -6.03 37.02
N PHE A 142 -8.51 -4.71 36.92
CA PHE A 142 -7.22 -4.03 37.15
C PHE A 142 -6.82 -4.04 38.63
N GLU A 143 -7.77 -3.92 39.58
CA GLU A 143 -7.50 -4.12 41.00
C GLU A 143 -7.05 -5.56 41.32
N PHE A 144 -7.61 -6.55 40.63
CA PHE A 144 -7.11 -7.94 40.70
C PHE A 144 -5.68 -8.05 40.19
N PHE A 145 -5.37 -7.48 39.03
CA PHE A 145 -3.98 -7.48 38.51
C PHE A 145 -2.99 -6.77 39.43
N GLU A 146 -3.41 -5.69 40.10
CA GLU A 146 -2.60 -5.03 41.12
C GLU A 146 -2.29 -5.95 42.30
N GLN A 147 -3.30 -6.71 42.78
CA GLN A 147 -3.08 -7.69 43.85
C GLN A 147 -2.14 -8.82 43.42
N ARG A 148 -2.28 -9.30 42.18
CA ARG A 148 -1.36 -10.31 41.60
C ARG A 148 0.06 -9.79 41.50
N TYR A 149 0.25 -8.57 41.02
CA TYR A 149 1.57 -7.90 40.98
C TYR A 149 2.24 -7.87 42.35
N LYS A 150 1.49 -7.53 43.40
CA LYS A 150 2.02 -7.45 44.77
C LYS A 150 2.38 -8.81 45.39
N LYS A 151 1.72 -9.88 44.95
CA LYS A 151 1.85 -11.24 45.50
C LYS A 151 2.89 -12.09 44.78
N THR A 152 3.05 -11.94 43.47
CA THR A 152 3.96 -12.79 42.69
C THR A 152 5.42 -12.42 42.90
N ASN A 153 6.27 -13.43 43.04
CA ASN A 153 7.72 -13.30 43.14
C ASN A 153 8.44 -13.57 41.81
N ASN A 154 7.75 -14.18 40.84
CA ASN A 154 8.32 -14.42 39.53
C ASN A 154 8.46 -13.10 38.78
N LEU A 155 9.68 -12.70 38.44
CA LEU A 155 9.97 -11.39 37.85
C LEU A 155 9.26 -11.21 36.50
N TYR A 156 9.18 -12.23 35.65
CA TYR A 156 8.47 -12.17 34.37
C TYR A 156 6.96 -11.94 34.60
N ALA A 157 6.32 -12.77 35.44
CA ALA A 157 4.90 -12.60 35.72
C ALA A 157 4.61 -11.25 36.38
N LYS A 158 5.47 -10.82 37.30
CA LYS A 158 5.37 -9.52 37.96
C LYS A 158 5.38 -8.37 37.00
N THR A 159 6.31 -8.35 36.04
CA THR A 159 6.34 -7.28 35.00
C THR A 159 5.12 -7.33 34.09
N GLU A 160 4.60 -8.51 33.73
CA GLU A 160 3.38 -8.63 32.92
C GLU A 160 2.14 -8.05 33.64
N TYR A 161 1.94 -8.37 34.93
CA TYR A 161 0.87 -7.76 35.75
C TYR A 161 1.08 -6.24 35.92
N GLY A 162 2.32 -5.83 36.18
CA GLY A 162 2.67 -4.42 36.35
C GLY A 162 2.35 -3.59 35.11
N LEU A 163 2.64 -4.10 33.92
CA LEU A 163 2.29 -3.45 32.64
C LEU A 163 0.79 -3.37 32.42
N MET A 164 0.01 -4.40 32.79
CA MET A 164 -1.45 -4.33 32.77
C MET A 164 -1.96 -3.18 33.65
N VAL A 165 -1.48 -3.07 34.88
CA VAL A 165 -1.86 -2.00 35.81
C VAL A 165 -1.43 -0.63 35.28
N TYR A 166 -0.22 -0.52 34.74
CA TYR A 166 0.31 0.72 34.18
C TYR A 166 -0.53 1.26 33.01
N PHE A 167 -0.78 0.42 32.02
CA PHE A 167 -1.54 0.81 30.83
C PHE A 167 -3.03 0.98 31.10
N GLY A 168 -3.61 0.18 31.98
CA GLY A 168 -5.02 0.27 32.31
C GLY A 168 -5.42 1.58 32.99
N GLN A 169 -4.55 2.17 33.82
CA GLN A 169 -4.71 3.42 34.55
C GLN A 169 -6.05 3.56 35.32
N LYS A 170 -6.66 2.43 35.67
CA LYS A 170 -7.99 2.37 36.32
C LYS A 170 -7.91 2.30 37.84
N THR A 171 -6.71 2.11 38.40
CA THR A 171 -6.48 2.09 39.86
C THR A 171 -5.71 3.33 40.31
N ASP A 172 -5.92 3.77 41.53
CA ASP A 172 -5.18 4.93 42.08
C ASP A 172 -3.68 4.65 42.21
N TRP A 173 -3.35 3.37 42.44
CA TRP A 173 -1.98 2.92 42.53
C TRP A 173 -1.22 3.01 41.20
N SER A 174 -1.91 2.81 40.09
CA SER A 174 -1.33 2.95 38.74
C SER A 174 -0.77 4.35 38.44
N LYS A 175 -1.25 5.36 39.17
CA LYS A 175 -0.78 6.76 39.08
C LYS A 175 0.42 7.05 39.97
N ASN A 176 0.74 6.16 40.93
CA ASN A 176 1.78 6.36 41.91
C ASN A 176 3.19 6.27 41.28
N ASN A 177 4.00 7.28 41.49
CA ASN A 177 5.38 7.31 40.98
C ASN A 177 6.28 6.25 41.59
N SER A 178 6.06 5.82 42.83
CA SER A 178 6.84 4.73 43.42
C SER A 178 6.56 3.40 42.73
N PHE A 179 5.30 3.11 42.35
CA PHE A 179 4.95 1.95 41.54
C PHE A 179 5.61 2.00 40.16
N LYS A 180 5.52 3.14 39.48
CA LYS A 180 6.13 3.31 38.16
C LYS A 180 7.64 3.13 38.19
N LEU A 181 8.29 3.66 39.19
CA LEU A 181 9.74 3.49 39.41
C LEU A 181 10.08 2.01 39.68
N GLN A 182 9.31 1.36 40.56
CA GLN A 182 9.49 -0.06 40.84
C GLN A 182 9.33 -0.91 39.58
N LEU A 183 8.26 -0.70 38.79
CA LEU A 183 8.01 -1.42 37.52
C LEU A 183 9.15 -1.18 36.52
N CYS A 184 9.66 0.07 36.43
CA CYS A 184 10.78 0.39 35.54
C CYS A 184 12.03 -0.43 35.96
N ASN A 185 12.37 -0.48 37.25
CA ASN A 185 13.50 -1.25 37.74
C ASN A 185 13.32 -2.77 37.54
N GLU A 186 12.11 -3.30 37.69
CA GLU A 186 11.81 -4.69 37.46
C GLU A 186 11.93 -5.08 35.96
N LEU A 187 11.54 -4.19 35.05
CA LEU A 187 11.75 -4.37 33.60
C LEU A 187 13.23 -4.37 33.23
N ILE A 188 14.03 -3.46 33.84
CA ILE A 188 15.49 -3.42 33.66
C ILE A 188 16.11 -4.73 34.17
N SER A 189 15.70 -5.18 35.38
CA SER A 189 16.18 -6.44 35.95
C SER A 189 15.85 -7.65 35.10
N LEU A 190 14.64 -7.71 34.52
CA LEU A 190 14.23 -8.77 33.61
C LEU A 190 15.06 -8.71 32.29
N ALA A 191 15.34 -7.53 31.79
CA ALA A 191 16.23 -7.35 30.63
C ALA A 191 17.65 -7.87 30.91
N GLN A 192 18.18 -7.62 32.13
CA GLN A 192 19.48 -8.17 32.55
C GLN A 192 19.49 -9.71 32.63
N GLU A 193 18.41 -10.30 33.12
CA GLU A 193 18.29 -11.77 33.11
C GLU A 193 18.29 -12.32 31.67
N TYR A 194 17.52 -11.73 30.75
CA TYR A 194 17.54 -12.12 29.34
C TYR A 194 18.92 -11.91 28.69
N TYR A 195 19.61 -10.85 29.04
CA TYR A 195 20.98 -10.62 28.59
C TYR A 195 21.95 -11.70 29.04
N GLY A 196 21.86 -12.11 30.33
CA GLY A 196 22.65 -13.23 30.85
C GLY A 196 22.37 -14.56 30.15
N GLU A 197 21.15 -14.81 29.71
CA GLU A 197 20.78 -15.99 28.91
C GLU A 197 21.32 -15.90 27.48
N ALA A 198 21.24 -14.71 26.86
CA ALA A 198 21.82 -14.46 25.55
C ALA A 198 23.33 -14.71 25.54
N GLN A 199 24.05 -14.35 26.59
CA GLN A 199 25.49 -14.63 26.73
C GLN A 199 25.81 -16.13 26.83
N LYS A 200 24.84 -16.96 27.23
CA LYS A 200 24.98 -18.42 27.26
C LYS A 200 24.59 -19.11 25.94
N GLY A 201 24.34 -18.32 24.89
CA GLY A 201 24.06 -18.81 23.53
C GLY A 201 22.61 -18.67 23.05
N GLU A 202 21.70 -18.17 23.89
CA GLU A 202 20.29 -17.92 23.51
C GLU A 202 20.14 -16.55 22.84
N TYR A 203 20.82 -16.32 21.71
CA TYR A 203 20.96 -15.00 21.06
C TYR A 203 19.65 -14.29 20.74
N PHE A 204 18.57 -15.05 20.47
CA PHE A 204 17.24 -14.48 20.22
C PHE A 204 16.69 -13.68 21.41
N LYS A 205 17.21 -13.90 22.62
CA LYS A 205 16.86 -13.15 23.83
C LYS A 205 17.24 -11.67 23.74
N LEU A 206 18.21 -11.31 22.91
CA LEU A 206 18.58 -9.90 22.71
C LEU A 206 17.40 -9.04 22.20
N GLY A 207 16.48 -9.64 21.45
CA GLY A 207 15.23 -8.97 21.08
C GLY A 207 14.32 -8.72 22.30
N TYR A 208 14.26 -9.66 23.23
CA TYR A 208 13.49 -9.48 24.48
C TYR A 208 14.15 -8.45 25.39
N VAL A 209 15.48 -8.43 25.49
CA VAL A 209 16.22 -7.37 26.20
C VAL A 209 15.79 -6.00 25.70
N LEU A 210 15.88 -5.79 24.37
CA LEU A 210 15.54 -4.51 23.76
C LEU A 210 14.09 -4.11 24.02
N ASN A 211 13.14 -5.04 23.88
CA ASN A 211 11.73 -4.79 24.16
C ASN A 211 11.45 -4.38 25.61
N ARG A 212 12.11 -5.04 26.60
CA ARG A 212 11.92 -4.69 28.01
C ARG A 212 12.55 -3.34 28.34
N LEU A 213 13.71 -3.04 27.78
CA LEU A 213 14.36 -1.73 27.93
C LEU A 213 13.55 -0.62 27.26
N GLU A 214 12.90 -0.89 26.12
CA GLU A 214 11.99 0.05 25.47
C GLU A 214 10.81 0.41 26.37
N LEU A 215 10.12 -0.59 26.93
CA LEU A 215 9.01 -0.38 27.84
C LEU A 215 9.46 0.41 29.10
N ALA A 216 10.62 0.05 29.67
CA ALA A 216 11.17 0.74 30.81
C ALA A 216 11.53 2.20 30.48
N LEU A 217 12.15 2.46 29.32
CA LEU A 217 12.53 3.80 28.89
C LEU A 217 11.30 4.69 28.69
N GLN A 218 10.25 4.20 28.06
CA GLN A 218 9.02 4.97 27.85
C GLN A 218 8.33 5.30 29.19
N ILE A 219 8.32 4.35 30.16
CA ILE A 219 7.82 4.62 31.52
C ILE A 219 8.68 5.70 32.19
N ALA A 220 10.01 5.60 32.09
CA ALA A 220 10.95 6.55 32.68
C ALA A 220 10.84 7.95 32.05
N ILE A 221 10.59 8.04 30.74
CA ILE A 221 10.35 9.31 30.03
C ILE A 221 9.05 9.96 30.54
N ASN A 222 7.94 9.19 30.51
CA ASN A 222 6.63 9.68 30.90
C ASN A 222 6.55 10.09 32.36
N SER A 223 7.41 9.51 33.20
CA SER A 223 7.47 9.78 34.66
C SER A 223 8.65 10.68 35.08
N LYS A 224 9.49 11.09 34.11
CA LYS A 224 10.68 11.95 34.31
C LYS A 224 11.73 11.35 35.28
N PHE A 225 11.96 10.03 35.20
CA PHE A 225 12.98 9.34 35.99
C PHE A 225 14.33 9.36 35.25
N GLU A 226 15.11 10.43 35.43
CA GLU A 226 16.35 10.65 34.68
C GLU A 226 17.42 9.59 34.95
N ASP A 227 17.56 9.11 36.16
CA ASP A 227 18.54 8.07 36.53
C ASP A 227 18.20 6.74 35.83
N CYS A 228 16.92 6.38 35.74
CA CYS A 228 16.48 5.20 34.99
C CYS A 228 16.73 5.36 33.48
N GLN A 229 16.42 6.54 32.93
CA GLN A 229 16.71 6.83 31.51
C GLN A 229 18.20 6.65 31.21
N LYS A 230 19.06 7.21 32.03
CA LYS A 230 20.51 7.09 31.90
C LYS A 230 20.96 5.63 31.97
N ALA A 231 20.56 4.90 32.99
CA ALA A 231 20.95 3.49 33.18
C ALA A 231 20.51 2.59 31.96
N ILE A 232 19.30 2.79 31.45
CA ILE A 232 18.81 2.07 30.30
C ILE A 232 19.63 2.38 29.04
N ILE A 233 19.90 3.67 28.80
CA ILE A 233 20.64 4.10 27.61
C ILE A 233 22.09 3.61 27.67
N GLU A 234 22.73 3.67 28.82
CA GLU A 234 24.08 3.15 29.04
C GLU A 234 24.11 1.62 28.79
N GLN A 235 23.12 0.88 29.26
CA GLN A 235 23.04 -0.57 29.03
C GLN A 235 22.84 -0.89 27.54
N VAL A 236 21.95 -0.16 26.83
CA VAL A 236 21.74 -0.32 25.38
C VAL A 236 23.04 -0.02 24.62
N PHE A 237 23.73 1.03 24.99
CA PHE A 237 25.00 1.42 24.38
C PHE A 237 26.10 0.38 24.66
N ASP A 238 26.22 -0.11 25.88
CA ASP A 238 27.18 -1.15 26.25
C ASP A 238 26.99 -2.43 25.44
N ILE A 239 25.77 -2.89 25.30
CA ILE A 239 25.45 -4.06 24.47
C ILE A 239 25.81 -3.79 23.01
N GLN A 240 25.46 -2.63 22.47
CA GLN A 240 25.78 -2.27 21.10
C GLN A 240 27.30 -2.26 20.85
N GLN A 241 28.08 -1.75 21.79
CA GLN A 241 29.54 -1.63 21.66
C GLN A 241 30.28 -2.97 21.89
N HIS A 242 29.88 -3.73 22.88
CA HIS A 242 30.69 -4.84 23.39
C HIS A 242 30.14 -6.23 23.05
N TRP A 243 28.92 -6.33 22.51
CA TRP A 243 28.40 -7.64 22.08
C TRP A 243 29.31 -8.29 21.05
N SER A 244 29.67 -9.56 21.26
CA SER A 244 30.51 -10.29 20.29
C SER A 244 29.72 -10.54 18.98
N VAL A 245 30.21 -9.95 17.91
CA VAL A 245 29.57 -10.05 16.58
C VAL A 245 30.12 -11.26 15.84
N ASN A 246 29.22 -12.16 15.44
CA ASN A 246 29.49 -13.33 14.61
C ASN A 246 28.35 -13.46 13.55
N ASP A 247 28.37 -14.51 12.74
CA ASP A 247 27.41 -14.72 11.66
C ASP A 247 25.94 -14.68 12.12
N ASN A 248 25.66 -15.14 13.35
CA ASN A 248 24.31 -15.13 13.91
C ASN A 248 23.92 -13.81 14.57
N THR A 249 24.89 -12.97 14.93
CA THR A 249 24.67 -11.77 15.75
C THR A 249 25.15 -10.48 15.10
N LYS A 250 25.59 -10.52 13.84
CA LYS A 250 26.07 -9.33 13.10
C LYS A 250 25.04 -8.20 12.96
N HIS A 251 23.74 -8.51 13.13
CA HIS A 251 22.66 -7.51 13.12
C HIS A 251 22.45 -6.81 14.47
N VAL A 252 22.99 -7.34 15.57
CA VAL A 252 22.76 -6.81 16.91
C VAL A 252 23.17 -5.33 17.06
N PRO A 253 24.38 -4.90 16.67
CA PRO A 253 24.75 -3.49 16.77
C PRO A 253 23.77 -2.55 16.06
N LEU A 254 23.27 -2.96 14.90
CA LEU A 254 22.33 -2.17 14.11
C LEU A 254 20.95 -2.07 14.78
N ASN A 255 20.44 -3.16 15.36
CA ASN A 255 19.15 -3.16 16.05
C ASN A 255 19.18 -2.25 17.29
N TYR A 256 20.27 -2.31 18.05
CA TYR A 256 20.45 -1.43 19.23
C TYR A 256 20.68 0.03 18.81
N SER A 257 21.32 0.27 17.67
CA SER A 257 21.45 1.61 17.10
C SER A 257 20.12 2.19 16.63
N ARG A 258 19.19 1.36 16.13
CA ARG A 258 17.82 1.81 15.79
C ARG A 258 17.09 2.33 17.01
N PHE A 259 17.12 1.59 18.10
CA PHE A 259 16.60 2.06 19.38
C PHE A 259 17.18 3.43 19.77
N MET A 260 18.52 3.60 19.68
CA MET A 260 19.16 4.86 20.02
C MET A 260 18.78 6.01 19.08
N LEU A 261 18.54 5.74 17.79
CA LEU A 261 18.06 6.75 16.84
C LEU A 261 16.61 7.17 17.13
N GLU A 262 15.73 6.22 17.45
CA GLU A 262 14.33 6.49 17.81
C GLU A 262 14.25 7.39 19.05
N HIS A 263 15.16 7.19 20.01
CA HIS A 263 15.26 7.98 21.22
C HIS A 263 16.41 9.00 21.20
N TYR A 264 16.81 9.48 20.03
CA TYR A 264 17.98 10.35 19.83
C TYR A 264 18.03 11.56 20.76
N SER A 265 16.89 12.23 20.97
CA SER A 265 16.81 13.44 21.81
C SER A 265 17.30 13.23 23.26
N ILE A 266 17.13 12.01 23.76
CA ILE A 266 17.54 11.60 25.12
C ILE A 266 18.92 10.96 25.06
N CYS A 267 19.15 10.03 24.14
CA CYS A 267 20.40 9.29 24.02
C CYS A 267 21.62 10.21 23.84
N LYS A 268 21.47 11.28 23.04
CA LYS A 268 22.56 12.25 22.80
C LYS A 268 23.12 12.92 24.07
N LYS A 269 22.44 12.81 25.21
CA LYS A 269 22.91 13.35 26.49
C LYS A 269 23.94 12.46 27.19
N TYR A 270 23.93 11.14 26.84
CA TYR A 270 24.64 10.12 27.63
C TYR A 270 25.64 9.31 26.82
N ILE A 271 25.52 9.28 25.47
CA ILE A 271 26.34 8.45 24.62
C ILE A 271 26.99 9.21 23.47
N ASP A 272 28.09 8.64 22.99
CA ASP A 272 28.84 9.09 21.82
C ASP A 272 28.36 8.36 20.57
N PHE A 273 27.66 9.06 19.69
CA PHE A 273 27.14 8.51 18.45
C PHE A 273 28.22 8.21 17.41
N GLU A 274 29.39 8.81 17.46
CA GLU A 274 30.50 8.45 16.55
C GLU A 274 30.92 7.00 16.79
N LYS A 275 31.04 6.59 18.06
CA LYS A 275 31.33 5.19 18.42
C LYS A 275 30.24 4.23 17.95
N VAL A 276 28.96 4.63 18.04
CA VAL A 276 27.84 3.85 17.50
C VAL A 276 27.99 3.63 16.01
N ILE A 277 28.34 4.67 15.26
CA ILE A 277 28.55 4.62 13.82
C ILE A 277 29.76 3.73 13.46
N GLU A 278 30.87 3.84 14.18
CA GLU A 278 32.05 2.99 13.96
C GLU A 278 31.73 1.51 14.18
N ARG A 279 30.97 1.21 15.22
CA ARG A 279 30.52 -0.16 15.50
C ARG A 279 29.57 -0.69 14.41
N ASN A 280 28.69 0.15 13.89
CA ASN A 280 27.84 -0.19 12.76
C ASN A 280 28.63 -0.46 11.50
N LYS A 281 29.66 0.34 11.17
CA LYS A 281 30.55 0.08 10.03
C LYS A 281 31.19 -1.29 10.12
N TYR A 282 31.66 -1.69 11.30
CA TYR A 282 32.19 -3.03 11.51
C TYR A 282 31.16 -4.13 11.25
N ALA A 283 29.94 -3.97 11.79
CA ALA A 283 28.84 -4.92 11.56
C ALA A 283 28.46 -5.00 10.06
N ILE A 284 28.38 -3.86 9.37
CA ILE A 284 28.12 -3.77 7.92
C ILE A 284 29.17 -4.55 7.12
N SER A 285 30.45 -4.41 7.44
CA SER A 285 31.52 -5.12 6.73
C SER A 285 31.46 -6.65 6.85
N LEU A 286 30.79 -7.16 7.89
CA LEU A 286 30.50 -8.59 8.03
C LEU A 286 29.24 -9.00 7.26
N ILE A 287 28.19 -8.16 7.31
CA ILE A 287 26.93 -8.40 6.60
C ILE A 287 27.15 -8.39 5.09
N GLU A 288 27.96 -7.47 4.57
CA GLU A 288 28.26 -7.31 3.14
C GLU A 288 28.82 -8.57 2.49
N LYS A 289 29.56 -9.38 3.25
CA LYS A 289 30.11 -10.65 2.77
C LYS A 289 29.05 -11.71 2.46
N ASP A 290 27.91 -11.66 3.14
CA ASP A 290 26.89 -12.69 3.06
C ASP A 290 25.58 -12.22 2.43
N ASN A 291 25.23 -10.93 2.65
CA ASN A 291 23.93 -10.41 2.23
C ASN A 291 24.02 -8.93 1.86
N LEU A 292 24.22 -8.69 0.58
CA LEU A 292 24.35 -7.34 0.02
C LEU A 292 23.07 -6.49 0.22
N TYR A 293 21.88 -7.10 0.24
CA TYR A 293 20.63 -6.36 0.48
C TYR A 293 20.58 -5.80 1.90
N MET A 294 20.87 -6.64 2.87
CA MET A 294 20.94 -6.19 4.27
C MET A 294 22.07 -5.18 4.48
N ALA A 295 23.18 -5.29 3.75
CA ALA A 295 24.27 -4.32 3.81
C ALA A 295 23.82 -2.94 3.30
N ALA A 296 23.13 -2.88 2.17
CA ALA A 296 22.61 -1.62 1.62
C ALA A 296 21.66 -0.93 2.60
N ASP A 297 20.73 -1.67 3.20
CA ASP A 297 19.79 -1.15 4.22
C ASP A 297 20.52 -0.66 5.47
N ALA A 298 21.54 -1.39 5.91
CA ALA A 298 22.34 -1.05 7.08
C ALA A 298 23.19 0.21 6.85
N ILE A 299 23.74 0.40 5.64
CA ILE A 299 24.46 1.61 5.24
C ILE A 299 23.49 2.80 5.26
N GLU A 300 22.32 2.66 4.61
CA GLU A 300 21.30 3.73 4.59
C GLU A 300 20.84 4.12 6.00
N PHE A 301 20.63 3.15 6.86
CA PHE A 301 20.28 3.39 8.25
C PHE A 301 21.40 4.15 8.97
N THR A 302 22.65 3.74 8.79
CA THR A 302 23.83 4.41 9.43
C THR A 302 24.01 5.83 8.90
N ASP A 303 23.66 6.10 7.63
CA ASP A 303 23.65 7.46 7.08
C ASP A 303 22.65 8.38 7.80
N LYS A 304 21.47 7.85 8.20
CA LYS A 304 20.52 8.63 9.01
C LYS A 304 21.10 9.04 10.36
N LEU A 305 21.92 8.17 10.98
CA LEU A 305 22.65 8.51 12.20
C LEU A 305 23.72 9.59 11.96
N LYS A 306 24.53 9.43 10.89
CA LYS A 306 25.56 10.43 10.51
C LYS A 306 24.93 11.81 10.28
N GLN A 307 23.82 11.87 9.55
CA GLN A 307 23.08 13.12 9.30
C GLN A 307 22.57 13.76 10.59
N LYS A 308 22.13 12.98 11.58
CA LYS A 308 21.66 13.49 12.88
C LYS A 308 22.77 14.18 13.68
N ILE A 309 24.02 13.80 13.47
CA ILE A 309 25.19 14.40 14.15
C ILE A 309 26.05 15.24 13.20
N ASN A 310 25.49 15.62 12.02
CA ASN A 310 26.11 16.47 11.01
C ASN A 310 27.43 15.92 10.43
N LEU A 311 27.59 14.61 10.34
CA LEU A 311 28.71 13.97 9.63
C LEU A 311 28.41 13.83 8.15
N SER A 312 29.48 13.85 7.33
CA SER A 312 29.39 13.56 5.90
C SER A 312 28.92 12.12 5.65
N ILE A 313 28.09 11.97 4.63
CA ILE A 313 27.62 10.65 4.15
C ILE A 313 28.19 10.27 2.77
N GLU A 314 29.08 11.07 2.20
CA GLU A 314 29.54 10.90 0.81
C GLU A 314 30.21 9.54 0.59
N ASP A 315 31.16 9.14 1.48
CA ASP A 315 31.82 7.83 1.39
C ASP A 315 30.84 6.67 1.51
N SER A 316 29.86 6.78 2.40
CA SER A 316 28.85 5.72 2.58
C SER A 316 27.81 5.69 1.46
N LEU A 317 27.52 6.82 0.84
CA LEU A 317 26.74 6.84 -0.41
C LEU A 317 27.49 6.09 -1.51
N ARG A 318 28.79 6.33 -1.67
CA ARG A 318 29.63 5.60 -2.62
C ARG A 318 29.61 4.10 -2.33
N GLN A 319 29.87 3.69 -1.09
CA GLN A 319 29.80 2.28 -0.69
C GLN A 319 28.42 1.66 -1.00
N ARG A 320 27.34 2.36 -0.72
CA ARG A 320 25.99 1.88 -1.01
C ARG A 320 25.74 1.70 -2.51
N ALA A 321 26.22 2.64 -3.34
CA ALA A 321 26.14 2.51 -4.79
C ALA A 321 26.94 1.29 -5.30
N GLU A 322 28.13 1.05 -4.76
CA GLU A 322 28.94 -0.14 -5.07
C GLU A 322 28.24 -1.44 -4.67
N VAL A 323 27.55 -1.47 -3.51
CA VAL A 323 26.75 -2.62 -3.10
C VAL A 323 25.59 -2.85 -4.06
N TYR A 324 24.87 -1.82 -4.50
CA TYR A 324 23.81 -1.95 -5.51
C TYR A 324 24.37 -2.43 -6.86
N GLU A 325 25.54 -1.95 -7.27
CA GLU A 325 26.22 -2.41 -8.48
C GLU A 325 26.57 -3.92 -8.39
N GLN A 326 27.04 -4.38 -7.24
CA GLN A 326 27.32 -5.81 -7.00
C GLN A 326 26.04 -6.65 -7.04
N ILE A 327 24.97 -6.20 -6.42
CA ILE A 327 23.66 -6.87 -6.49
C ILE A 327 23.21 -6.98 -7.94
N ALA A 328 23.29 -5.88 -8.70
CA ALA A 328 22.88 -5.86 -10.10
C ALA A 328 23.70 -6.84 -10.96
N LYS A 329 25.01 -6.89 -10.75
CA LYS A 329 25.93 -7.78 -11.48
C LYS A 329 25.75 -9.26 -11.11
N SER A 330 25.39 -9.56 -9.86
CA SER A 330 25.15 -10.94 -9.39
C SER A 330 23.86 -11.55 -9.94
N ARG A 331 22.93 -10.73 -10.44
CA ARG A 331 21.66 -11.15 -11.02
C ARG A 331 21.76 -11.22 -12.53
N GLN A 332 21.38 -12.37 -13.09
CA GLN A 332 21.26 -12.55 -14.54
C GLN A 332 19.84 -12.12 -14.95
N GLU A 333 19.76 -11.22 -15.95
CA GLU A 333 18.58 -10.95 -16.81
C GLU A 333 17.20 -10.81 -16.10
N ASP A 334 17.14 -10.14 -14.95
CA ASP A 334 15.87 -9.86 -14.29
C ASP A 334 15.62 -8.35 -14.10
N ILE A 335 14.32 -7.98 -13.97
CA ILE A 335 13.88 -6.62 -13.68
C ILE A 335 14.58 -6.06 -12.43
N ALA A 336 14.84 -6.91 -11.44
CA ALA A 336 15.46 -6.48 -10.21
C ALA A 336 16.91 -6.02 -10.45
N SER A 337 17.64 -6.61 -11.40
CA SER A 337 18.97 -6.11 -11.83
C SER A 337 18.88 -4.66 -12.29
N MET A 338 17.95 -4.34 -13.18
CA MET A 338 17.74 -2.97 -13.69
C MET A 338 17.37 -1.98 -12.57
N HIS A 339 16.56 -2.42 -11.61
CA HIS A 339 16.23 -1.60 -10.45
C HIS A 339 17.47 -1.23 -9.62
N PHE A 340 18.37 -2.18 -9.35
CA PHE A 340 19.59 -1.91 -8.59
C PHE A 340 20.60 -1.07 -9.36
N ILE A 341 20.69 -1.23 -10.69
CA ILE A 341 21.50 -0.31 -11.53
C ILE A 341 20.96 1.12 -11.38
N LYS A 342 19.64 1.31 -11.43
CA LYS A 342 19.03 2.63 -11.26
C LYS A 342 19.33 3.23 -9.89
N LEU A 343 19.23 2.44 -8.81
CA LEU A 343 19.55 2.90 -7.46
C LEU A 343 21.03 3.32 -7.34
N ALA A 344 21.95 2.57 -7.97
CA ALA A 344 23.36 2.93 -8.01
C ALA A 344 23.58 4.22 -8.81
N LEU A 345 22.95 4.33 -9.99
CA LEU A 345 23.04 5.49 -10.87
C LEU A 345 22.51 6.77 -10.17
N ASP A 346 21.37 6.71 -9.48
CA ASP A 346 20.81 7.84 -8.74
C ASP A 346 21.78 8.36 -7.66
N ILE A 347 22.55 7.46 -7.03
CA ILE A 347 23.56 7.85 -6.06
C ILE A 347 24.78 8.44 -6.75
N TYR A 348 25.31 7.82 -7.82
CA TYR A 348 26.46 8.33 -8.55
C TYR A 348 26.20 9.71 -9.16
N LEU A 349 24.98 9.97 -9.65
CA LEU A 349 24.53 11.29 -10.08
C LEU A 349 24.57 12.31 -8.93
N LYS A 350 24.14 11.91 -7.74
CA LYS A 350 24.14 12.78 -6.54
C LYS A 350 25.55 13.14 -6.09
N ILE A 351 26.51 12.20 -6.14
CA ILE A 351 27.91 12.42 -5.76
C ILE A 351 28.77 12.89 -6.95
N LYS A 352 28.17 13.03 -8.14
CA LYS A 352 28.81 13.53 -9.39
C LYS A 352 30.01 12.69 -9.84
N ASP A 353 29.95 11.36 -9.70
CA ASP A 353 30.95 10.45 -10.19
C ASP A 353 30.70 10.10 -11.67
N ASN A 354 31.19 10.94 -12.58
CA ASN A 354 30.91 10.83 -14.01
C ASN A 354 31.36 9.48 -14.60
N THR A 355 32.47 8.92 -14.15
CA THR A 355 32.98 7.62 -14.64
C THR A 355 31.99 6.51 -14.30
N LYS A 356 31.49 6.48 -13.06
CA LYS A 356 30.53 5.49 -12.62
C LYS A 356 29.14 5.69 -13.24
N ILE A 357 28.76 6.94 -13.51
CA ILE A 357 27.52 7.25 -14.24
C ILE A 357 27.56 6.60 -15.63
N GLU A 358 28.62 6.84 -16.41
CA GLU A 358 28.79 6.23 -17.75
C GLU A 358 28.79 4.70 -17.71
N GLU A 359 29.49 4.08 -16.73
CA GLU A 359 29.49 2.63 -16.53
C GLU A 359 28.07 2.09 -16.25
N MET A 360 27.32 2.75 -15.38
CA MET A 360 25.97 2.31 -15.02
C MET A 360 24.96 2.51 -16.15
N GLU A 361 25.04 3.61 -16.89
CA GLU A 361 24.21 3.86 -18.07
C GLU A 361 24.44 2.79 -19.15
N LYS A 362 25.71 2.42 -19.39
CA LYS A 362 26.05 1.35 -20.31
C LYS A 362 25.50 0.00 -19.84
N LEU A 363 25.72 -0.35 -18.57
CA LEU A 363 25.22 -1.59 -17.99
C LEU A 363 23.69 -1.66 -18.03
N TYR A 364 23.00 -0.53 -17.76
CA TYR A 364 21.56 -0.42 -17.87
C TYR A 364 21.07 -0.67 -19.30
N SER A 365 21.74 -0.07 -20.29
CA SER A 365 21.41 -0.27 -21.70
C SER A 365 21.61 -1.73 -22.15
N GLU A 366 22.67 -2.39 -21.71
CA GLU A 366 22.91 -3.81 -21.99
C GLU A 366 21.81 -4.69 -21.40
N LYS A 367 21.45 -4.50 -20.13
CA LYS A 367 20.40 -5.27 -19.46
C LYS A 367 19.01 -5.03 -20.05
N ARG A 368 18.73 -3.79 -20.43
CA ARG A 368 17.48 -3.41 -21.10
C ARG A 368 17.25 -4.18 -22.39
N ASN A 369 18.32 -4.43 -23.18
CA ASN A 369 18.21 -5.12 -24.45
C ASN A 369 17.96 -6.64 -24.31
N THR A 370 18.22 -7.21 -23.13
CA THR A 370 18.01 -8.65 -22.86
C THR A 370 16.72 -8.92 -22.09
N PHE A 371 16.00 -7.87 -21.68
CA PHE A 371 14.79 -7.97 -20.89
C PHE A 371 13.63 -8.59 -21.67
N GLN A 372 12.95 -9.57 -21.08
CA GLN A 372 11.78 -10.23 -21.66
C GLN A 372 10.57 -10.08 -20.73
N LEU A 373 9.46 -9.58 -21.25
CA LEU A 373 8.16 -9.58 -20.58
C LEU A 373 7.47 -10.91 -20.82
N THR A 374 6.87 -11.48 -19.78
CA THR A 374 5.97 -12.62 -19.94
C THR A 374 4.59 -12.11 -20.30
N GLU A 375 4.10 -12.52 -21.47
CA GLU A 375 2.74 -12.24 -21.90
C GLU A 375 1.80 -13.33 -21.39
N THR A 376 0.70 -12.92 -20.76
CA THR A 376 -0.36 -13.83 -20.31
C THR A 376 -1.65 -13.50 -21.05
N SER A 377 -2.13 -14.45 -21.86
CA SER A 377 -3.41 -14.34 -22.54
C SER A 377 -4.54 -14.82 -21.64
N ILE A 378 -5.57 -14.00 -21.47
CA ILE A 378 -6.82 -14.39 -20.82
C ILE A 378 -7.86 -14.62 -21.92
N PRO A 379 -8.28 -15.88 -22.18
CA PRO A 379 -9.26 -16.15 -23.23
C PRO A 379 -10.63 -15.58 -22.85
N ILE A 380 -11.27 -14.91 -23.82
CA ILE A 380 -12.66 -14.47 -23.68
C ILE A 380 -13.56 -15.65 -24.04
N PRO A 381 -14.55 -16.04 -23.21
CA PRO A 381 -15.45 -17.17 -23.53
C PRO A 381 -16.20 -16.99 -24.85
N ASP A 382 -16.28 -18.06 -25.63
CA ASP A 382 -16.95 -18.04 -26.95
C ASP A 382 -18.41 -17.56 -26.89
N ASP A 383 -19.14 -17.92 -25.84
CA ASP A 383 -20.52 -17.49 -25.67
C ASP A 383 -20.63 -15.97 -25.44
N TYR A 384 -19.64 -15.36 -24.84
CA TYR A 384 -19.58 -13.91 -24.69
C TYR A 384 -19.31 -13.23 -26.04
N ILE A 385 -18.40 -13.79 -26.85
CA ILE A 385 -18.14 -13.31 -28.22
C ILE A 385 -19.42 -13.40 -29.09
N LYS A 386 -20.13 -14.53 -29.06
CA LYS A 386 -21.40 -14.70 -29.77
C LYS A 386 -22.47 -13.70 -29.30
N ALA A 387 -22.51 -13.38 -28.00
CA ALA A 387 -23.43 -12.37 -27.47
C ALA A 387 -23.12 -10.98 -28.03
N ILE A 388 -21.82 -10.62 -28.11
CA ILE A 388 -21.39 -9.37 -28.75
C ILE A 388 -21.81 -9.35 -30.24
N ASP A 389 -21.51 -10.40 -30.98
CA ASP A 389 -21.84 -10.48 -32.41
C ASP A 389 -23.35 -10.34 -32.67
N LYS A 390 -24.16 -10.98 -31.81
CA LYS A 390 -25.63 -10.82 -31.88
C LYS A 390 -26.08 -9.39 -31.61
N ALA A 391 -25.49 -8.75 -30.58
CA ALA A 391 -25.82 -7.37 -30.23
C ALA A 391 -25.39 -6.39 -31.33
N VAL A 392 -24.21 -6.56 -31.91
CA VAL A 392 -23.72 -5.78 -33.05
C VAL A 392 -24.65 -5.90 -34.23
N LYS A 393 -25.03 -7.14 -34.63
CA LYS A 393 -25.95 -7.37 -35.71
C LYS A 393 -27.28 -6.67 -35.49
N GLN A 394 -27.86 -6.81 -34.30
CA GLN A 394 -29.12 -6.15 -33.94
C GLN A 394 -28.99 -4.62 -34.05
N THR A 395 -27.92 -4.02 -33.53
CA THR A 395 -27.68 -2.59 -33.64
C THR A 395 -27.60 -2.13 -35.09
N ILE A 396 -26.88 -2.85 -35.94
CA ILE A 396 -26.77 -2.51 -37.34
C ILE A 396 -28.13 -2.61 -38.04
N GLU A 397 -28.97 -3.60 -37.73
CA GLU A 397 -30.28 -3.78 -38.33
C GLU A 397 -31.29 -2.70 -37.89
N THR A 398 -31.24 -2.25 -36.64
CA THR A 398 -32.29 -1.41 -36.05
C THR A 398 -31.99 0.07 -36.02
N CYS A 399 -30.71 0.50 -35.89
CA CYS A 399 -30.33 1.88 -35.72
C CYS A 399 -30.23 2.62 -37.06
N SER A 400 -30.69 3.87 -37.08
CA SER A 400 -30.34 4.86 -38.09
C SER A 400 -28.84 5.24 -38.03
N VAL A 401 -28.35 6.02 -38.98
CA VAL A 401 -26.95 6.46 -39.00
C VAL A 401 -26.65 7.37 -37.83
N ASP A 402 -27.52 8.33 -37.49
CA ASP A 402 -27.33 9.24 -36.36
C ASP A 402 -27.37 8.48 -35.03
N GLU A 403 -28.31 7.54 -34.84
CA GLU A 403 -28.37 6.66 -33.66
C GLU A 403 -27.15 5.77 -33.52
N LEU A 404 -26.59 5.29 -34.64
CA LEU A 404 -25.35 4.51 -34.65
C LEU A 404 -24.15 5.35 -34.18
N LEU A 405 -24.07 6.59 -34.64
CA LEU A 405 -23.02 7.54 -34.17
C LEU A 405 -23.20 7.91 -32.70
N ASP A 406 -24.45 8.01 -32.24
CA ASP A 406 -24.77 8.16 -30.81
C ASP A 406 -24.33 6.94 -30.00
N GLN A 407 -24.46 5.71 -30.55
CA GLN A 407 -23.91 4.52 -29.89
C GLN A 407 -22.40 4.62 -29.66
N PHE A 408 -21.62 5.08 -30.64
CA PHE A 408 -20.17 5.29 -30.46
C PHE A 408 -19.85 6.41 -29.46
N ALA A 409 -20.69 7.43 -29.38
CA ALA A 409 -20.48 8.60 -28.53
C ALA A 409 -20.90 8.36 -27.06
N GLU A 410 -22.08 7.78 -26.82
CA GLU A 410 -22.77 7.78 -25.53
C GLU A 410 -22.90 6.41 -24.89
N THR A 411 -23.00 5.33 -25.69
CA THR A 411 -23.21 4.00 -25.10
C THR A 411 -22.07 3.63 -24.14
N PRO A 412 -22.37 3.08 -22.97
CA PRO A 412 -21.37 2.61 -22.04
C PRO A 412 -20.74 1.31 -22.55
N TRP A 413 -19.92 1.42 -23.59
CA TRP A 413 -19.07 0.33 -24.06
C TRP A 413 -18.04 -0.07 -22.98
N TYR A 414 -17.76 0.85 -22.09
CA TYR A 414 -16.88 0.71 -20.94
C TYR A 414 -17.72 0.80 -19.68
N GLU A 415 -17.32 0.09 -18.66
CA GLU A 415 -17.92 0.22 -17.33
C GLU A 415 -17.68 1.61 -16.78
N THR A 416 -18.63 2.12 -15.99
CA THR A 416 -18.47 3.41 -15.31
C THR A 416 -17.40 3.32 -14.24
N ASP A 417 -16.80 4.46 -13.91
CA ASP A 417 -15.79 4.54 -12.84
C ASP A 417 -16.32 3.96 -11.53
N ASP A 418 -17.58 4.20 -11.19
CA ASP A 418 -18.20 3.71 -9.96
C ASP A 418 -18.43 2.19 -10.01
N SER A 419 -18.81 1.62 -11.17
CA SER A 419 -18.87 0.16 -11.36
C SER A 419 -17.49 -0.47 -11.22
N ILE A 420 -16.47 0.10 -11.86
CA ILE A 420 -15.08 -0.36 -11.77
C ILE A 420 -14.58 -0.29 -10.33
N GLN A 421 -14.85 0.80 -9.61
CA GLN A 421 -14.46 0.95 -8.21
C GLN A 421 -15.14 -0.13 -7.35
N THR A 422 -16.44 -0.33 -7.51
CA THR A 422 -17.20 -1.36 -6.79
C THR A 422 -16.63 -2.76 -7.05
N LEU A 423 -16.37 -3.10 -8.32
CA LEU A 423 -15.78 -4.39 -8.69
C LEU A 423 -14.37 -4.56 -8.11
N SER A 424 -13.56 -3.51 -8.14
CA SER A 424 -12.22 -3.55 -7.57
C SER A 424 -12.25 -3.73 -6.05
N ASP A 425 -13.20 -3.15 -5.35
CA ASP A 425 -13.31 -3.25 -3.89
C ASP A 425 -13.80 -4.63 -3.43
N VAL A 426 -14.66 -5.30 -4.21
CA VAL A 426 -15.23 -6.61 -3.87
C VAL A 426 -14.29 -7.77 -4.27
N THR A 427 -13.46 -7.59 -5.29
CA THR A 427 -12.57 -8.65 -5.77
C THR A 427 -11.38 -8.81 -4.83
N ASP A 428 -11.21 -9.99 -4.21
CA ASP A 428 -10.01 -10.33 -3.45
C ASP A 428 -8.90 -10.75 -4.43
N ASN A 429 -7.93 -9.87 -4.63
CA ASN A 429 -6.80 -10.07 -5.54
C ASN A 429 -5.50 -10.47 -4.82
N GLY A 430 -5.57 -10.80 -3.54
CA GLY A 430 -4.44 -11.30 -2.77
C GLY A 430 -3.30 -10.27 -2.66
N LEU A 431 -2.15 -10.54 -3.29
CA LEU A 431 -0.98 -9.67 -3.17
C LEU A 431 -1.19 -8.26 -3.75
N ILE A 432 -2.05 -8.09 -4.77
CA ILE A 432 -2.32 -6.77 -5.37
C ILE A 432 -3.01 -5.83 -4.37
N ASP A 433 -3.73 -6.37 -3.39
CA ASP A 433 -4.39 -5.55 -2.36
C ASP A 433 -3.40 -4.93 -1.35
N ILE A 434 -2.18 -5.46 -1.29
CA ILE A 434 -1.18 -5.08 -0.30
C ILE A 434 0.02 -4.38 -0.94
N LEU A 435 0.41 -4.80 -2.15
CA LEU A 435 1.62 -4.34 -2.81
C LEU A 435 1.33 -3.22 -3.83
N PRO A 436 2.19 -2.21 -3.92
CA PRO A 436 2.10 -1.20 -4.98
C PRO A 436 2.32 -1.86 -6.36
N LEU A 437 1.55 -1.41 -7.36
CA LEU A 437 1.69 -1.85 -8.74
C LEU A 437 2.61 -0.90 -9.50
N SER A 438 3.64 -1.42 -10.15
CA SER A 438 4.50 -0.62 -11.03
C SER A 438 4.17 -0.86 -12.49
N SER A 439 3.91 0.21 -13.24
CA SER A 439 3.84 0.17 -14.70
C SER A 439 5.24 0.19 -15.28
N ILE A 440 5.50 -0.71 -16.21
CA ILE A 440 6.79 -0.89 -16.86
C ILE A 440 6.59 -0.68 -18.36
N ASP A 441 7.47 0.11 -18.99
CA ASP A 441 7.46 0.25 -20.43
C ASP A 441 8.03 -1.01 -21.12
N ARG A 442 7.94 -1.06 -22.45
CA ARG A 442 8.45 -2.20 -23.25
C ARG A 442 9.97 -2.45 -23.09
N TYR A 443 10.66 -1.49 -22.54
CA TYR A 443 12.10 -1.55 -22.31
C TYR A 443 12.47 -1.91 -20.88
N GLY A 444 11.48 -2.23 -20.03
CA GLY A 444 11.69 -2.59 -18.63
C GLY A 444 11.86 -1.39 -17.69
N ASN A 445 11.69 -0.15 -18.17
CA ASN A 445 11.75 1.01 -17.28
C ASN A 445 10.48 1.10 -16.44
N THR A 446 10.62 1.26 -15.13
CA THR A 446 9.49 1.63 -14.28
C THR A 446 9.10 3.07 -14.57
N VAL A 447 7.95 3.28 -15.19
CA VAL A 447 7.46 4.60 -15.59
C VAL A 447 6.54 5.24 -14.57
N LYS A 448 5.85 4.44 -13.76
CA LYS A 448 5.01 4.91 -12.66
C LYS A 448 4.73 3.80 -11.65
N THR A 449 4.67 4.16 -10.37
CA THR A 449 4.23 3.27 -9.30
C THR A 449 2.91 3.79 -8.74
N TYR A 450 1.96 2.88 -8.60
CA TYR A 450 0.60 3.14 -8.11
C TYR A 450 0.46 2.60 -6.69
N THR A 451 -0.31 3.26 -5.87
CA THR A 451 -0.77 2.69 -4.61
C THR A 451 -1.58 1.40 -4.87
N PRO A 452 -1.72 0.48 -3.91
CA PRO A 452 -2.52 -0.72 -4.10
C PRO A 452 -3.94 -0.44 -4.62
N ALA A 453 -4.62 0.55 -4.06
CA ALA A 453 -5.98 0.93 -4.49
C ALA A 453 -6.02 1.46 -5.94
N GLU A 454 -5.09 2.36 -6.31
CA GLU A 454 -4.99 2.86 -7.68
C GLU A 454 -4.61 1.76 -8.67
N GLY A 455 -3.66 0.88 -8.30
CA GLY A 455 -3.23 -0.24 -9.12
C GLY A 455 -4.39 -1.20 -9.40
N LYS A 456 -5.19 -1.50 -8.38
CA LYS A 456 -6.38 -2.35 -8.49
C LYS A 456 -7.43 -1.72 -9.40
N PHE A 457 -7.75 -0.43 -9.20
CA PHE A 457 -8.67 0.31 -10.06
C PHE A 457 -8.24 0.26 -11.54
N TRP A 458 -7.00 0.65 -11.83
CA TRP A 458 -6.52 0.72 -13.20
C TRP A 458 -6.37 -0.65 -13.87
N SER A 459 -6.00 -1.71 -13.12
CA SER A 459 -5.96 -3.07 -13.66
C SER A 459 -7.35 -3.56 -14.06
N THR A 460 -8.35 -3.32 -13.19
CA THR A 460 -9.76 -3.64 -13.47
C THR A 460 -10.27 -2.82 -14.66
N TYR A 461 -9.98 -1.50 -14.68
CA TYR A 461 -10.34 -0.61 -15.78
C TYR A 461 -9.75 -1.10 -17.12
N SER A 462 -8.46 -1.43 -17.13
CA SER A 462 -7.77 -1.93 -18.33
C SER A 462 -8.42 -3.19 -18.91
N PHE A 463 -8.84 -4.11 -18.04
CA PHE A 463 -9.53 -5.33 -18.47
C PHE A 463 -10.87 -5.01 -19.16
N PHE A 464 -11.73 -4.23 -18.52
CA PHE A 464 -13.03 -3.86 -19.10
C PHE A 464 -12.90 -2.95 -20.31
N PHE A 465 -11.88 -2.06 -20.32
CA PHE A 465 -11.59 -1.24 -21.48
C PHE A 465 -11.26 -2.07 -22.72
N LYS A 466 -10.45 -3.12 -22.60
CA LYS A 466 -10.13 -4.05 -23.70
C LYS A 466 -11.40 -4.75 -24.24
N ILE A 467 -12.28 -5.18 -23.34
CA ILE A 467 -13.57 -5.79 -23.73
C ILE A 467 -14.46 -4.79 -24.44
N GLY A 468 -14.57 -3.56 -23.92
CA GLY A 468 -15.32 -2.49 -24.56
C GLY A 468 -14.78 -2.15 -25.95
N THR A 469 -13.45 -2.03 -26.06
CA THR A 469 -12.77 -1.79 -27.35
C THR A 469 -13.10 -2.87 -28.39
N LEU A 470 -13.12 -4.15 -28.00
CA LEU A 470 -13.52 -5.25 -28.88
C LEU A 470 -14.97 -5.08 -29.38
N LYS A 471 -15.91 -4.72 -28.51
CA LYS A 471 -17.30 -4.45 -28.88
C LYS A 471 -17.39 -3.31 -29.90
N MET A 472 -16.68 -2.20 -29.63
CA MET A 472 -16.68 -1.04 -30.53
C MET A 472 -16.04 -1.34 -31.87
N LEU A 473 -14.94 -2.07 -31.87
CA LEU A 473 -14.27 -2.50 -33.12
C LEU A 473 -15.18 -3.33 -33.98
N LYS A 474 -15.86 -4.34 -33.40
CA LYS A 474 -16.82 -5.17 -34.15
C LYS A 474 -17.98 -4.34 -34.69
N LEU A 475 -18.51 -3.41 -33.90
CA LEU A 475 -19.59 -2.52 -34.36
C LEU A 475 -19.11 -1.60 -35.49
N PHE A 476 -17.91 -1.05 -35.39
CA PHE A 476 -17.32 -0.15 -36.37
C PHE A 476 -17.15 -0.88 -37.72
N VAL A 477 -16.53 -2.06 -37.71
CA VAL A 477 -16.35 -2.88 -38.91
C VAL A 477 -17.71 -3.23 -39.56
N ALA A 478 -18.67 -3.72 -38.76
CA ALA A 478 -20.00 -4.05 -39.27
C ALA A 478 -20.75 -2.82 -39.83
N ALA A 479 -20.53 -1.64 -39.27
CA ALA A 479 -21.11 -0.40 -39.76
C ALA A 479 -20.50 0.06 -41.10
N ILE A 480 -19.21 -0.16 -41.31
CA ILE A 480 -18.54 0.07 -42.58
C ILE A 480 -19.04 -0.95 -43.63
N ASP A 481 -19.04 -2.23 -43.32
CA ASP A 481 -19.44 -3.31 -44.23
C ASP A 481 -20.89 -3.16 -44.68
N SER A 482 -21.77 -2.70 -43.80
CA SER A 482 -23.18 -2.40 -44.11
C SER A 482 -23.39 -1.07 -44.84
N GLN A 483 -22.32 -0.33 -45.15
CA GLN A 483 -22.33 1.01 -45.74
C GLN A 483 -23.13 2.08 -44.94
N LYS A 484 -23.45 1.81 -43.68
CA LYS A 484 -24.12 2.79 -42.80
C LYS A 484 -23.16 3.87 -42.31
N LEU A 485 -21.89 3.54 -42.18
CA LEU A 485 -20.86 4.48 -41.73
C LEU A 485 -19.95 4.87 -42.88
N SER A 486 -19.88 6.17 -43.17
CA SER A 486 -19.05 6.76 -44.22
C SER A 486 -18.49 8.10 -43.74
N TYR A 487 -17.47 8.63 -44.43
CA TYR A 487 -16.92 9.95 -44.09
C TYR A 487 -18.02 11.03 -44.08
N ASP A 488 -18.87 11.02 -45.13
CA ASP A 488 -19.94 12.03 -45.30
C ASP A 488 -20.98 11.92 -44.17
N SER A 489 -21.36 10.70 -43.75
CA SER A 489 -22.29 10.50 -42.64
C SER A 489 -21.72 11.03 -41.30
N VAL A 490 -20.45 10.78 -41.06
CA VAL A 490 -19.76 11.29 -39.86
C VAL A 490 -19.62 12.80 -39.90
N LEU A 491 -19.25 13.37 -41.06
CA LEU A 491 -19.14 14.80 -41.25
C LEU A 491 -20.46 15.51 -40.99
N ASN A 492 -21.52 15.07 -41.63
CA ASN A 492 -22.90 15.58 -41.49
C ASN A 492 -23.40 15.54 -40.04
N TYR A 493 -23.00 14.53 -39.27
CA TYR A 493 -23.30 14.45 -37.85
C TYR A 493 -22.51 15.47 -37.02
N LEU A 494 -21.18 15.58 -37.23
CA LEU A 494 -20.31 16.48 -36.49
C LEU A 494 -20.58 17.95 -36.81
N GLU A 495 -21.02 18.26 -38.02
CA GLU A 495 -21.38 19.64 -38.41
C GLU A 495 -22.59 20.20 -37.65
N LYS A 496 -23.41 19.34 -37.03
CA LYS A 496 -24.54 19.71 -36.15
C LYS A 496 -24.08 20.00 -34.71
N THR A 497 -22.80 19.88 -34.37
CA THR A 497 -22.25 19.97 -33.03
C THR A 497 -21.39 21.20 -32.82
N TRP A 498 -21.03 21.48 -31.55
CA TRP A 498 -20.15 22.60 -31.21
C TRP A 498 -18.79 22.57 -31.91
N LEU A 499 -18.35 21.38 -32.38
CA LEU A 499 -17.09 21.27 -33.11
C LEU A 499 -17.09 22.10 -34.42
N ASN A 500 -18.25 22.36 -34.98
CA ASN A 500 -18.42 23.16 -36.19
C ASN A 500 -18.65 24.67 -35.87
N GLU A 501 -18.72 25.05 -34.61
CA GLU A 501 -18.86 26.46 -34.22
C GLU A 501 -17.52 27.17 -34.27
N PRO A 502 -17.42 28.35 -34.98
CA PRO A 502 -16.18 29.08 -35.07
C PRO A 502 -15.80 29.71 -33.73
N ILE A 503 -14.52 29.65 -33.39
CA ILE A 503 -13.92 30.34 -32.23
C ILE A 503 -13.12 31.52 -32.73
N GLU A 504 -13.50 32.75 -32.33
CA GLU A 504 -12.79 33.96 -32.69
C GLU A 504 -11.56 34.16 -31.82
N ARG A 505 -10.42 34.40 -32.48
CA ARG A 505 -9.14 34.70 -31.80
C ARG A 505 -8.54 35.98 -32.43
N ASN A 506 -7.85 36.75 -31.61
CA ASN A 506 -7.13 37.94 -32.07
C ASN A 506 -5.63 37.69 -32.07
N TYR A 507 -5.01 37.65 -33.26
CA TYR A 507 -3.56 37.56 -33.42
C TYR A 507 -3.05 38.82 -34.11
N ASN A 508 -2.16 39.55 -33.44
CA ASN A 508 -1.57 40.79 -34.03
C ASN A 508 -2.63 41.75 -34.61
N SER A 509 -3.70 41.98 -33.86
CA SER A 509 -4.84 42.83 -34.25
C SER A 509 -5.68 42.29 -35.44
N LYS A 510 -5.45 41.07 -35.87
CA LYS A 510 -6.29 40.39 -36.86
C LYS A 510 -7.23 39.39 -36.19
N LYS A 511 -8.50 39.50 -36.53
CA LYS A 511 -9.48 38.47 -36.15
C LYS A 511 -9.29 37.25 -37.02
N VAL A 512 -9.12 36.08 -36.38
CA VAL A 512 -9.03 34.78 -37.04
C VAL A 512 -10.12 33.88 -36.45
N CYS A 513 -10.93 33.31 -37.33
CA CYS A 513 -11.93 32.33 -36.93
C CYS A 513 -11.36 30.91 -37.15
N VAL A 514 -11.35 30.12 -36.08
CA VAL A 514 -10.91 28.70 -36.12
C VAL A 514 -12.09 27.81 -35.86
N VAL A 515 -12.36 26.88 -36.76
CA VAL A 515 -13.40 25.85 -36.58
C VAL A 515 -12.73 24.56 -36.04
N PRO A 516 -13.04 24.12 -34.81
CA PRO A 516 -12.42 22.94 -34.24
C PRO A 516 -12.51 21.70 -35.14
N LEU A 517 -13.65 21.47 -35.79
CA LEU A 517 -13.90 20.37 -36.70
C LEU A 517 -12.90 20.29 -37.85
N ASP A 518 -12.49 21.45 -38.40
CA ASP A 518 -11.54 21.50 -39.52
C ASP A 518 -10.18 20.91 -39.18
N THR A 519 -9.82 20.90 -37.89
CA THR A 519 -8.54 20.36 -37.43
C THR A 519 -8.51 18.81 -37.46
N VAL A 520 -9.67 18.14 -37.38
CA VAL A 520 -9.79 16.67 -37.37
C VAL A 520 -10.32 16.09 -38.68
N LYS A 521 -10.96 16.90 -39.53
CA LYS A 521 -11.47 16.45 -40.85
C LYS A 521 -10.45 15.66 -41.68
N PRO A 522 -9.17 16.07 -41.81
CA PRO A 522 -8.21 15.32 -42.61
C PRO A 522 -7.95 13.91 -42.06
N GLY A 523 -7.79 13.77 -40.72
CA GLY A 523 -7.59 12.48 -40.08
C GLY A 523 -8.82 11.57 -40.17
N LEU A 524 -10.01 12.14 -39.95
CA LEU A 524 -11.27 11.41 -40.13
C LEU A 524 -11.44 10.92 -41.57
N LYS A 525 -11.18 11.78 -42.58
CA LYS A 525 -11.24 11.41 -43.98
C LYS A 525 -10.28 10.23 -44.27
N ARG A 526 -9.06 10.30 -43.76
CA ARG A 526 -8.05 9.26 -43.97
C ARG A 526 -8.50 7.89 -43.46
N ILE A 527 -9.26 7.81 -42.36
CA ILE A 527 -9.83 6.54 -41.86
C ILE A 527 -10.63 5.86 -42.98
N PHE A 528 -11.57 6.59 -43.57
CA PHE A 528 -12.47 6.02 -44.57
C PHE A 528 -11.79 5.78 -45.93
N ASP A 529 -10.82 6.61 -46.31
CA ASP A 529 -10.04 6.42 -47.52
C ASP A 529 -9.16 5.16 -47.42
N GLU A 530 -8.51 4.90 -46.26
CA GLU A 530 -7.75 3.67 -46.03
C GLU A 530 -8.63 2.42 -46.05
N LEU A 531 -9.78 2.48 -45.35
CA LEU A 531 -10.68 1.32 -45.28
C LEU A 531 -11.31 0.96 -46.63
N LYS A 532 -11.48 1.95 -47.54
CA LYS A 532 -11.92 1.67 -48.92
C LYS A 532 -10.85 0.98 -49.76
N GLN A 533 -9.57 1.15 -49.41
CA GLN A 533 -8.44 0.53 -50.12
C GLN A 533 -8.06 -0.86 -49.54
N ALA A 534 -8.78 -1.33 -48.50
CA ALA A 534 -8.50 -2.56 -47.78
C ALA A 534 -8.80 -3.84 -48.61
N GLU A 535 -8.49 -3.84 -49.91
CA GLU A 535 -8.65 -4.99 -50.81
C GLU A 535 -7.28 -5.62 -51.14
N GLY A 536 -7.18 -6.92 -51.03
CA GLY A 536 -5.98 -7.68 -51.42
C GLY A 536 -4.84 -7.56 -50.42
N SER A 537 -3.60 -7.27 -50.91
CA SER A 537 -2.38 -7.20 -50.12
C SER A 537 -2.04 -5.78 -49.63
N TYR A 538 -3.00 -4.85 -49.67
CA TYR A 538 -2.77 -3.48 -49.21
C TYR A 538 -2.56 -3.43 -47.68
N ILE A 539 -1.48 -2.77 -47.24
CA ILE A 539 -1.23 -2.54 -45.82
C ILE A 539 -1.80 -1.19 -45.44
N LEU A 540 -2.77 -1.18 -44.54
CA LEU A 540 -3.45 0.02 -44.09
C LEU A 540 -2.48 0.97 -43.33
N ASP A 541 -2.52 2.26 -43.70
CA ASP A 541 -1.71 3.31 -43.03
C ASP A 541 -2.40 3.80 -41.76
N TYR A 542 -2.25 3.06 -40.68
CA TYR A 542 -2.71 3.50 -39.37
C TYR A 542 -1.79 4.55 -38.73
N VAL A 543 -0.53 4.66 -39.15
CA VAL A 543 0.45 5.60 -38.57
C VAL A 543 -0.03 7.04 -38.75
N THR A 544 -0.30 7.44 -39.97
CA THR A 544 -0.77 8.79 -40.26
C THR A 544 -2.08 9.12 -39.54
N ILE A 545 -2.99 8.16 -39.40
CA ILE A 545 -4.28 8.35 -38.73
C ILE A 545 -4.09 8.58 -37.24
N VAL A 546 -3.41 7.63 -36.57
CA VAL A 546 -3.21 7.66 -35.13
C VAL A 546 -2.40 8.88 -34.70
N ASP A 547 -1.30 9.17 -35.39
CA ASP A 547 -0.45 10.33 -35.09
C ASP A 547 -1.23 11.65 -35.24
N SER A 548 -1.97 11.78 -36.35
CA SER A 548 -2.77 12.98 -36.58
C SER A 548 -3.86 13.16 -35.53
N LEU A 549 -4.70 12.14 -35.31
CA LEU A 549 -5.87 12.25 -34.44
C LEU A 549 -5.47 12.39 -32.98
N THR A 550 -4.43 11.70 -32.50
CA THR A 550 -3.95 11.80 -31.13
C THR A 550 -3.61 13.25 -30.76
N LEU A 551 -2.80 13.91 -31.55
CA LEU A 551 -2.41 15.31 -31.28
C LEU A 551 -3.59 16.29 -31.45
N LYS A 552 -4.51 16.00 -32.37
CA LYS A 552 -5.70 16.86 -32.60
C LYS A 552 -6.73 16.72 -31.48
N ILE A 553 -6.86 15.57 -30.83
CA ILE A 553 -7.72 15.42 -29.65
C ILE A 553 -7.26 16.30 -28.50
N GLU A 554 -5.94 16.43 -28.26
CA GLU A 554 -5.44 17.43 -27.30
C GLU A 554 -5.84 18.85 -27.70
N GLY A 555 -5.78 19.15 -29.00
CA GLY A 555 -6.25 20.43 -29.54
C GLY A 555 -7.74 20.68 -29.31
N LEU A 556 -8.59 19.65 -29.53
CA LEU A 556 -10.03 19.73 -29.26
C LEU A 556 -10.33 19.98 -27.78
N LEU A 557 -9.63 19.32 -26.87
CA LEU A 557 -9.79 19.57 -25.43
C LEU A 557 -9.36 20.98 -25.05
N ARG A 558 -8.35 21.56 -25.75
CA ARG A 558 -7.93 22.97 -25.56
C ARG A 558 -9.01 23.92 -26.03
N PHE A 559 -9.65 23.67 -27.18
CA PHE A 559 -10.82 24.45 -27.63
C PHE A 559 -12.00 24.30 -26.64
N PHE A 560 -12.17 23.13 -26.06
CA PHE A 560 -13.22 22.87 -25.08
C PHE A 560 -13.05 23.73 -23.82
N ILE A 561 -11.85 23.76 -23.20
CA ILE A 561 -11.59 24.63 -22.05
C ILE A 561 -11.68 26.11 -22.38
N GLU A 562 -11.30 26.48 -23.61
CA GLU A 562 -11.45 27.88 -24.10
C GLU A 562 -12.93 28.29 -24.15
N LYS A 563 -13.81 27.40 -24.64
CA LYS A 563 -15.27 27.63 -24.62
C LYS A 563 -15.84 27.72 -23.19
N LEU A 564 -15.24 27.02 -22.24
CA LEU A 564 -15.56 27.17 -20.81
C LEU A 564 -14.98 28.45 -20.19
N LYS A 565 -14.32 29.31 -20.97
CA LYS A 565 -13.60 30.48 -20.47
C LYS A 565 -12.50 30.17 -19.44
N ILE A 566 -11.94 28.98 -19.51
CA ILE A 566 -10.79 28.55 -18.70
C ILE A 566 -9.51 28.95 -19.47
N PRO A 567 -8.53 29.63 -18.83
CA PRO A 567 -7.27 30.02 -19.52
C PRO A 567 -6.54 28.78 -20.08
N THR A 568 -6.11 28.87 -21.34
CA THR A 568 -5.37 27.78 -22.02
C THR A 568 -3.90 27.73 -21.65
N PHE A 569 -3.41 28.73 -20.91
CA PHE A 569 -2.02 28.87 -20.50
C PHE A 569 -1.83 28.72 -19.00
N ALA A 570 -0.60 28.37 -18.58
CA ALA A 570 -0.18 28.27 -17.19
C ALA A 570 1.20 28.92 -16.99
N LYS A 571 1.40 29.46 -15.77
CA LYS A 571 2.71 29.97 -15.36
C LYS A 571 3.57 28.78 -14.90
N ARG A 572 4.77 28.63 -15.44
CA ARG A 572 5.72 27.57 -15.12
C ARG A 572 7.07 28.16 -14.73
N ARG A 573 7.73 27.49 -13.78
CA ARG A 573 9.10 27.85 -13.43
C ARG A 573 10.07 27.16 -14.39
N SER A 574 10.91 27.93 -15.05
CA SER A 574 12.00 27.45 -15.92
C SER A 574 13.34 27.71 -15.25
N LYS A 575 14.42 27.15 -15.80
CA LYS A 575 15.80 27.48 -15.41
C LYS A 575 16.12 28.96 -15.57
N ASP A 576 15.48 29.60 -16.56
CA ASP A 576 15.69 31.01 -16.93
C ASP A 576 14.67 31.96 -16.28
N GLY A 577 13.86 31.49 -15.35
CA GLY A 577 12.84 32.26 -14.65
C GLY A 577 11.41 31.74 -14.89
N ASP A 578 10.42 32.53 -14.46
CA ASP A 578 9.01 32.23 -14.67
C ASP A 578 8.59 32.51 -16.12
N VAL A 579 8.00 31.53 -16.77
CA VAL A 579 7.49 31.61 -18.13
C VAL A 579 5.99 31.30 -18.19
N ILE A 580 5.29 31.94 -19.15
CA ILE A 580 3.91 31.60 -19.46
C ILE A 580 3.93 30.69 -20.69
N MET A 581 3.34 29.49 -20.54
CA MET A 581 3.29 28.48 -21.59
C MET A 581 1.86 27.95 -21.75
N GLU A 582 1.55 27.46 -22.94
CA GLU A 582 0.30 26.70 -23.14
C GLU A 582 0.24 25.47 -22.21
N LYS A 583 -0.94 25.21 -21.69
CA LYS A 583 -1.19 24.06 -20.83
C LYS A 583 -0.91 22.74 -21.56
N LEU A 584 -0.21 21.85 -20.91
CA LEU A 584 -0.03 20.47 -21.38
C LEU A 584 -1.32 19.66 -21.15
N PHE A 585 -1.37 18.49 -21.76
CA PHE A 585 -2.53 17.61 -21.67
C PHE A 585 -3.00 17.36 -20.22
N ASP A 586 -2.08 17.06 -19.31
CA ASP A 586 -2.41 16.79 -17.91
C ASP A 586 -2.97 18.02 -17.16
N ASP A 587 -2.52 19.24 -17.53
CA ASP A 587 -3.09 20.47 -16.97
C ASP A 587 -4.55 20.65 -17.45
N ILE A 588 -4.82 20.34 -18.73
CA ILE A 588 -6.17 20.39 -19.30
C ILE A 588 -7.09 19.39 -18.60
N ILE A 589 -6.60 18.15 -18.38
CA ILE A 589 -7.35 17.11 -17.65
C ILE A 589 -7.64 17.55 -16.21
N ALA A 590 -6.69 18.21 -15.54
CA ALA A 590 -6.90 18.72 -14.21
C ALA A 590 -7.98 19.81 -14.15
N ASP A 591 -7.99 20.72 -15.13
CA ASP A 591 -9.04 21.74 -15.26
C ASP A 591 -10.42 21.12 -15.51
N LEU A 592 -10.48 20.12 -16.40
CA LEU A 592 -11.72 19.42 -16.74
C LEU A 592 -12.27 18.58 -15.58
N LYS A 593 -11.41 18.14 -14.67
CA LYS A 593 -11.86 17.51 -13.42
C LYS A 593 -12.66 18.50 -12.56
N GLY A 594 -12.31 19.78 -12.61
CA GLY A 594 -12.94 20.84 -11.84
C GLY A 594 -12.76 20.69 -10.33
N THR A 595 -13.42 21.58 -9.60
CA THR A 595 -13.56 21.48 -8.14
C THR A 595 -15.04 21.50 -7.77
N PRO A 596 -15.43 21.11 -6.56
CA PRO A 596 -16.82 21.22 -6.10
C PRO A 596 -17.38 22.65 -6.25
N GLU A 597 -16.52 23.68 -6.09
CA GLU A 597 -16.87 25.09 -6.19
C GLU A 597 -16.95 25.59 -7.65
N ARG A 598 -16.24 24.90 -8.56
CA ARG A 598 -16.18 25.23 -9.98
C ARG A 598 -16.24 23.94 -10.83
N PRO A 599 -17.43 23.32 -10.94
CA PRO A 599 -17.58 22.14 -11.77
C PRO A 599 -17.39 22.49 -13.24
N SER A 600 -16.59 21.72 -13.96
CA SER A 600 -16.37 21.93 -15.40
C SER A 600 -17.56 21.47 -16.26
N GLY A 601 -18.44 20.64 -15.71
CA GLY A 601 -19.49 19.94 -16.46
C GLY A 601 -18.99 18.76 -17.29
N PHE A 602 -17.70 18.46 -17.25
CA PHE A 602 -17.14 17.31 -17.94
C PHE A 602 -17.47 16.02 -17.19
N VAL A 603 -17.94 15.00 -17.90
CA VAL A 603 -18.35 13.72 -17.30
C VAL A 603 -17.11 12.98 -16.78
N LYS A 604 -17.19 12.50 -15.52
CA LYS A 604 -16.07 11.82 -14.85
C LYS A 604 -15.57 10.59 -15.64
N ASP A 605 -16.49 9.73 -16.09
CA ASP A 605 -16.14 8.53 -16.85
C ASP A 605 -15.45 8.86 -18.18
N HIS A 606 -15.88 9.93 -18.86
CA HIS A 606 -15.21 10.40 -20.05
C HIS A 606 -13.78 10.90 -19.72
N LEU A 607 -13.62 11.63 -18.61
CA LEU A 607 -12.31 12.11 -18.18
C LEU A 607 -11.35 10.97 -17.92
N THR A 608 -11.81 9.92 -17.25
CA THR A 608 -11.04 8.68 -16.99
C THR A 608 -10.65 8.00 -18.30
N MET A 609 -11.57 7.92 -19.26
CA MET A 609 -11.29 7.35 -20.58
C MET A 609 -10.24 8.16 -21.35
N PHE A 610 -10.39 9.51 -21.40
CA PHE A 610 -9.40 10.37 -22.05
C PHE A 610 -8.03 10.22 -21.39
N LYS A 611 -7.98 10.21 -20.08
CA LYS A 611 -6.74 10.01 -19.34
C LYS A 611 -6.11 8.64 -19.64
N TYR A 612 -6.88 7.56 -19.61
CA TYR A 612 -6.41 6.20 -19.88
C TYR A 612 -5.82 6.06 -21.29
N VAL A 613 -6.49 6.61 -22.29
CA VAL A 613 -6.05 6.54 -23.69
C VAL A 613 -4.86 7.44 -23.95
N MET A 614 -4.86 8.68 -23.40
CA MET A 614 -3.94 9.71 -23.84
C MET A 614 -2.69 9.86 -22.98
N SER A 615 -2.77 9.74 -21.64
CA SER A 615 -1.63 10.07 -20.76
C SER A 615 -1.35 9.08 -19.62
N GLU A 616 -2.29 8.18 -19.26
CA GLU A 616 -2.07 7.28 -18.15
C GLU A 616 -1.08 6.15 -18.51
N LYS A 617 -0.06 5.97 -17.67
CA LYS A 617 1.07 5.05 -17.94
C LYS A 617 0.68 3.56 -17.96
N ILE A 618 -0.36 3.16 -17.23
CA ILE A 618 -0.93 1.81 -17.31
C ILE A 618 -1.88 1.65 -18.50
N GLY A 619 -2.31 2.76 -19.09
CA GLY A 619 -3.15 2.81 -20.27
C GLY A 619 -2.34 2.80 -21.57
N TRP A 620 -2.92 3.37 -22.62
CA TRP A 620 -2.28 3.46 -23.92
C TRP A 620 -1.25 4.59 -24.01
N ASN A 621 -1.38 5.64 -23.18
CA ASN A 621 -0.45 6.78 -23.12
C ASN A 621 -0.15 7.40 -24.51
N LEU A 622 -1.11 7.31 -25.45
CA LEU A 622 -0.88 7.61 -26.88
C LEU A 622 -0.27 8.98 -27.13
N ARG A 623 -0.69 10.01 -26.38
CA ARG A 623 -0.17 11.36 -26.56
C ARG A 623 1.35 11.42 -26.36
N ASN A 624 1.86 10.75 -25.34
CA ASN A 624 3.28 10.75 -25.07
C ASN A 624 4.03 9.82 -26.04
N GLU A 625 3.46 8.64 -26.31
CA GLU A 625 4.05 7.67 -27.24
C GLU A 625 4.18 8.23 -28.65
N VAL A 626 3.14 8.93 -29.17
CA VAL A 626 3.14 9.59 -30.47
C VAL A 626 4.06 10.81 -30.47
N ALA A 627 3.94 11.70 -29.47
CA ALA A 627 4.73 12.95 -29.44
C ALA A 627 6.24 12.72 -29.34
N HIS A 628 6.66 11.60 -28.76
CA HIS A 628 8.06 11.22 -28.61
C HIS A 628 8.53 10.13 -29.58
N SER A 629 7.67 9.74 -30.54
CA SER A 629 7.95 8.68 -31.54
C SER A 629 8.37 7.35 -30.90
N LEU A 630 7.67 6.96 -29.82
CA LEU A 630 7.96 5.72 -29.08
C LEU A 630 7.12 4.54 -29.56
N LEU A 631 5.99 4.76 -30.29
CA LEU A 631 5.19 3.70 -30.88
C LEU A 631 5.98 2.94 -31.95
N GLN A 632 5.91 1.61 -31.91
CA GLN A 632 6.41 0.75 -32.97
C GLN A 632 5.33 0.55 -34.03
N ILE A 633 5.74 0.11 -35.23
CA ILE A 633 4.80 -0.11 -36.35
C ILE A 633 3.67 -1.07 -35.97
N GLU A 634 3.97 -2.11 -35.18
CA GLU A 634 3.04 -3.12 -34.73
C GLU A 634 2.01 -2.59 -33.73
N ASP A 635 2.29 -1.47 -33.10
CA ASP A 635 1.37 -0.82 -32.16
C ASP A 635 0.27 0.01 -32.85
N TYR A 636 0.49 0.38 -34.10
CA TYR A 636 -0.49 1.11 -34.90
C TYR A 636 -1.56 0.13 -35.41
N SER A 637 -2.76 0.22 -34.87
CA SER A 637 -3.80 -0.78 -35.08
C SER A 637 -5.19 -0.16 -35.20
N LEU A 638 -6.13 -0.88 -35.82
CA LEU A 638 -7.49 -0.40 -36.05
C LEU A 638 -8.24 -0.09 -34.74
N ASP A 639 -7.97 -0.83 -33.66
CA ASP A 639 -8.58 -0.55 -32.36
C ASP A 639 -8.22 0.85 -31.83
N LYS A 640 -6.97 1.30 -32.00
CA LYS A 640 -6.55 2.67 -31.65
C LYS A 640 -7.28 3.70 -32.52
N VAL A 641 -7.40 3.45 -33.82
CA VAL A 641 -8.15 4.32 -34.73
C VAL A 641 -9.60 4.47 -34.27
N VAL A 642 -10.27 3.34 -33.97
CA VAL A 642 -11.68 3.33 -33.55
C VAL A 642 -11.85 4.04 -32.20
N VAL A 643 -10.96 3.83 -31.25
CA VAL A 643 -11.04 4.51 -29.94
C VAL A 643 -10.85 6.03 -30.11
N LEU A 644 -9.86 6.48 -30.90
CA LEU A 644 -9.68 7.91 -31.19
C LEU A 644 -10.89 8.53 -31.89
N PHE A 645 -11.49 7.81 -32.83
CA PHE A 645 -12.75 8.19 -33.47
C PHE A 645 -13.86 8.37 -32.42
N CYS A 646 -14.03 7.44 -31.50
CA CYS A 646 -15.03 7.51 -30.45
C CYS A 646 -14.76 8.67 -29.46
N LEU A 647 -13.50 9.00 -29.15
CA LEU A 647 -13.18 10.16 -28.32
C LEU A 647 -13.64 11.47 -28.96
N ILE A 648 -13.51 11.59 -30.30
CA ILE A 648 -13.99 12.78 -31.04
C ILE A 648 -15.52 12.85 -30.95
N LEU A 649 -16.22 11.72 -31.17
CA LEU A 649 -17.67 11.68 -31.06
C LEU A 649 -18.15 11.99 -29.64
N LYS A 650 -17.47 11.48 -28.59
CA LYS A 650 -17.78 11.82 -27.19
C LYS A 650 -17.67 13.32 -26.94
N LEU A 651 -16.62 13.96 -27.44
CA LEU A 651 -16.47 15.41 -27.30
C LEU A 651 -17.57 16.17 -28.01
N SER A 652 -18.04 15.70 -29.16
CA SER A 652 -19.08 16.35 -29.94
C SER A 652 -20.43 16.46 -29.22
N LYS A 653 -20.70 15.58 -28.23
CA LYS A 653 -21.98 15.52 -27.51
C LYS A 653 -22.17 16.59 -26.44
N TYR A 654 -21.10 17.31 -26.08
CA TYR A 654 -21.22 18.37 -25.09
C TYR A 654 -21.95 19.59 -25.67
N ILE A 655 -22.81 20.19 -24.86
CA ILE A 655 -23.58 21.40 -25.19
C ILE A 655 -23.14 22.52 -24.25
N PHE A 656 -22.62 23.62 -24.82
CA PHE A 656 -22.27 24.82 -24.08
C PHE A 656 -23.51 25.69 -23.92
N LYS A 657 -23.93 25.92 -22.66
CA LYS A 657 -25.00 26.88 -22.38
C LYS A 657 -24.34 28.29 -22.35
N GLU A 658 -24.89 29.23 -23.12
CA GLU A 658 -24.52 30.64 -22.96
C GLU A 658 -24.86 31.04 -21.52
N GLN A 659 -23.85 31.49 -20.79
CA GLN A 659 -24.12 32.15 -19.52
C GLN A 659 -24.76 33.47 -19.84
N CYS A 660 -26.07 33.62 -19.58
CA CYS A 660 -26.69 34.91 -19.52
C CYS A 660 -25.90 35.75 -18.52
N GLU A 661 -25.20 36.78 -19.00
CA GLU A 661 -24.57 37.77 -18.14
C GLU A 661 -25.72 38.45 -17.36
N ASN A 662 -25.83 38.10 -16.05
CA ASN A 662 -26.67 38.83 -15.11
C ASN A 662 -25.91 40.05 -14.59
#